data_9dad47f72d1399deec2da694da6a0597
#
_entry.id   9dad47f72d1399deec2da694da6a0597
#
_cell.length_a   1.000
_cell.length_b   1.000
_cell.length_c   1.000
_cell.angle_alpha   90.00
_cell.angle_beta   90.00
_cell.angle_gamma   90.00
#
_symmetry.space_group_name_H-M   'P 1'
#
loop_
_entity.id
_entity.type
_entity.pdbx_description
1 polymer ?
#
loop_
_entity_poly.entity_id
_entity_poly.type
_entity_poly.pdbx_seq_one_letter_code
_entity_poly.pdbx_strand_id
1 'polypeptide(L)'
;MADSPELFLSYSREDARDVERLASALQAAGYQCWWDRDLASGVHYLSETEAKLKAAKAVVVLWSKTSITSHWVADEAAAGRDDGRLAALSFDGSMPPLGFRQFQVTDFSGWKGGTDEAPFRSLLKGLERIVPGAVAAPAADPVPPRTAVPPPAAQWIDRRMLLIGGAGVAAAAAVGGVAWLRSSGSGAKASSVAVLPFANLSSDADQAYFADGLATEIRAALARNAALQVAAPTSSRAFRDHEEDAQTVGRKLGVAYLLEGSVQRSGTDVRVVAELTDARSGFSAWAQTFQRKIDDILVVQGEIAGAVAGALAVKMAPGSSVGGTTVVAAYDAYLLGQALFLSDAGEEADRKALAQFDAALAADPQYALAHAARSRTLAAMASLYAPADQLRPTFDAAIASAERAVALAPDLAAAQLALGFARGNGRLDMAGARSAYDRAAQLGAGDADVLVLCAFYLANDGRDSEAKAAIERAALLDPVNARVWRAAGKVDYAARRYAEAIGRWQRALTMNPKLPEANATTGYALMLTGRYAEARAALLRESNLMLRLAGLAIVERRLGDDAGSRKARDELSLTAGASASYQQAQIAAQWGAVDEALNALELAKSVGDSGLLYLKTDPFLDPVRQSPRYGALLKTIGFS
;
A
#
# COMPACT_ATOMS: atom_id res chain seq x y z
N MET A 1 20.19 50.17 4.83
CA MET A 1 19.15 49.26 5.31
C MET A 1 18.35 48.89 4.06
N ALA A 2 18.42 47.66 3.59
CA ALA A 2 17.66 47.23 2.39
C ALA A 2 16.18 47.26 2.79
N ASP A 3 15.36 47.95 1.98
CA ASP A 3 13.92 48.07 2.17
C ASP A 3 13.27 46.69 2.24
N SER A 4 12.75 46.32 3.39
CA SER A 4 12.01 45.07 3.58
C SER A 4 10.66 45.21 2.91
N PRO A 5 10.22 44.27 2.04
CA PRO A 5 8.94 44.37 1.37
C PRO A 5 7.79 44.29 2.38
N GLU A 6 6.71 45.04 2.15
CA GLU A 6 5.51 44.94 2.97
C GLU A 6 4.68 43.72 2.60
N LEU A 7 4.65 43.39 1.31
CA LEU A 7 3.88 42.28 0.76
C LEU A 7 4.81 41.33 -0.02
N PHE A 8 4.68 40.04 0.23
CA PHE A 8 5.26 38.96 -0.57
C PHE A 8 4.16 38.33 -1.41
N LEU A 9 4.33 38.28 -2.76
CA LEU A 9 3.34 37.68 -3.66
C LEU A 9 3.82 36.27 -4.04
N SER A 10 3.06 35.26 -3.62
CA SER A 10 3.30 33.85 -3.93
C SER A 10 2.38 33.38 -5.06
N TYR A 11 2.93 32.79 -6.13
CA TYR A 11 2.20 32.44 -7.34
C TYR A 11 2.91 31.37 -8.19
N SER A 12 2.19 30.74 -9.13
CA SER A 12 2.79 29.89 -10.16
C SER A 12 3.32 30.74 -11.33
N ARG A 13 4.46 30.37 -11.91
CA ARG A 13 5.06 31.07 -13.07
C ARG A 13 4.11 31.29 -14.23
N GLU A 14 3.15 30.41 -14.40
CA GLU A 14 2.13 30.50 -15.45
C GLU A 14 1.17 31.66 -15.21
N ASP A 15 1.02 32.12 -13.94
CA ASP A 15 0.16 33.22 -13.52
C ASP A 15 0.88 34.59 -13.51
N ALA A 16 2.11 34.67 -14.02
CA ALA A 16 2.97 35.85 -13.93
C ALA A 16 2.30 37.15 -14.46
N ARG A 17 1.48 37.07 -15.51
CA ARG A 17 0.76 38.26 -16.07
C ARG A 17 -0.29 38.80 -15.11
N ASP A 18 -0.97 37.92 -14.39
CA ASP A 18 -2.02 38.31 -13.44
C ASP A 18 -1.37 38.87 -12.17
N VAL A 19 -0.23 38.30 -11.75
CA VAL A 19 0.58 38.84 -10.65
C VAL A 19 1.14 40.21 -10.97
N GLU A 20 1.65 40.44 -12.17
CA GLU A 20 2.18 41.75 -12.58
C GLU A 20 1.08 42.85 -12.56
N ARG A 21 -0.13 42.52 -12.98
CA ARG A 21 -1.29 43.41 -12.86
C ARG A 21 -1.64 43.69 -11.40
N LEU A 22 -1.66 42.63 -10.55
CA LEU A 22 -1.96 42.76 -9.13
C LEU A 22 -0.91 43.61 -8.41
N ALA A 23 0.39 43.30 -8.65
CA ALA A 23 1.50 44.03 -8.06
C ALA A 23 1.44 45.53 -8.43
N SER A 24 1.16 45.84 -9.69
CA SER A 24 1.01 47.25 -10.15
C SER A 24 -0.15 47.96 -9.45
N ALA A 25 -1.28 47.30 -9.25
CA ALA A 25 -2.43 47.85 -8.54
C ALA A 25 -2.14 48.04 -7.03
N LEU A 26 -1.45 47.10 -6.39
CA LEU A 26 -1.03 47.21 -4.99
C LEU A 26 0.00 48.30 -4.78
N GLN A 27 0.95 48.46 -5.71
CA GLN A 27 1.92 49.55 -5.70
C GLN A 27 1.23 50.93 -5.87
N ALA A 28 0.25 51.01 -6.77
CA ALA A 28 -0.56 52.23 -6.92
C ALA A 28 -1.38 52.53 -5.66
N ALA A 29 -1.74 51.53 -4.87
CA ALA A 29 -2.38 51.65 -3.55
C ALA A 29 -1.40 51.95 -2.40
N GLY A 30 -0.08 52.03 -2.67
CA GLY A 30 0.95 52.43 -1.70
C GLY A 30 1.69 51.30 -1.03
N TYR A 31 1.49 50.02 -1.40
CA TYR A 31 2.18 48.89 -0.83
C TYR A 31 3.51 48.59 -1.54
N GLN A 32 4.55 48.24 -0.80
CA GLN A 32 5.79 47.71 -1.35
C GLN A 32 5.67 46.22 -1.54
N CYS A 33 5.59 45.75 -2.81
CA CYS A 33 5.44 44.35 -3.17
C CYS A 33 6.78 43.75 -3.60
N TRP A 34 7.06 42.54 -3.13
CA TRP A 34 8.09 41.67 -3.68
C TRP A 34 7.45 40.49 -4.37
N TRP A 35 7.87 40.22 -5.61
CA TRP A 35 7.56 38.99 -6.37
C TRP A 35 8.72 38.69 -7.31
N ASP A 36 8.83 37.47 -7.72
CA ASP A 36 9.96 37.01 -8.51
C ASP A 36 9.82 37.42 -9.99
N ARG A 37 10.62 38.37 -10.39
CA ARG A 37 10.61 38.91 -11.78
C ARG A 37 11.61 38.28 -12.73
N ASP A 38 12.76 37.81 -12.23
CA ASP A 38 13.90 37.40 -13.05
C ASP A 38 14.60 36.18 -12.44
N LEU A 39 14.16 34.98 -12.81
CA LEU A 39 14.88 33.77 -12.44
C LEU A 39 15.85 33.35 -13.52
N ALA A 40 17.07 33.86 -13.44
CA ALA A 40 18.24 33.18 -13.97
C ALA A 40 18.74 32.15 -12.94
N SER A 41 18.89 30.88 -13.37
CA SER A 41 19.31 29.74 -12.60
C SER A 41 20.59 29.97 -11.76
N GLY A 42 20.54 29.76 -10.41
CA GLY A 42 21.73 29.75 -9.56
C GLY A 42 21.43 29.49 -8.07
N VAL A 43 22.40 28.95 -7.38
CA VAL A 43 22.35 28.43 -5.98
C VAL A 43 21.98 29.47 -4.90
N HIS A 44 22.02 30.76 -5.19
CA HIS A 44 21.70 31.84 -4.23
C HIS A 44 20.21 32.23 -4.13
N TYR A 45 19.37 31.71 -5.02
CA TYR A 45 17.94 32.05 -5.12
C TYR A 45 17.12 31.69 -3.87
N LEU A 46 17.28 30.47 -3.35
CA LEU A 46 16.53 29.95 -2.20
C LEU A 46 16.69 30.85 -0.96
N SER A 47 17.90 31.28 -0.65
CA SER A 47 18.20 32.08 0.55
C SER A 47 17.65 33.52 0.44
N GLU A 48 17.58 34.07 -0.76
CA GLU A 48 17.03 35.42 -0.97
C GLU A 48 15.51 35.43 -0.88
N THR A 49 14.83 34.48 -1.53
CA THR A 49 13.38 34.30 -1.46
C THR A 49 12.92 34.04 -0.02
N GLU A 50 13.62 33.16 0.70
CA GLU A 50 13.33 32.87 2.10
C GLU A 50 13.53 34.07 3.03
N ALA A 51 14.56 34.88 2.78
CA ALA A 51 14.81 36.11 3.53
C ALA A 51 13.70 37.17 3.26
N LYS A 52 13.24 37.31 2.00
CA LYS A 52 12.16 38.24 1.63
C LYS A 52 10.81 37.77 2.18
N LEU A 53 10.52 36.45 2.12
CA LEU A 53 9.31 35.87 2.71
C LEU A 53 9.26 36.10 4.22
N LYS A 54 10.36 35.89 4.94
CA LYS A 54 10.46 36.15 6.40
C LYS A 54 10.34 37.62 6.75
N ALA A 55 10.85 38.51 5.91
CA ALA A 55 10.84 39.96 6.14
C ALA A 55 9.50 40.63 5.80
N ALA A 56 8.67 40.02 4.96
CA ALA A 56 7.40 40.59 4.53
C ALA A 56 6.39 40.67 5.68
N LYS A 57 5.58 41.73 5.71
CA LYS A 57 4.53 41.92 6.73
C LYS A 57 3.28 41.08 6.41
N ALA A 58 2.99 40.81 5.12
CA ALA A 58 1.94 39.91 4.69
C ALA A 58 2.38 39.07 3.49
N VAL A 59 1.80 37.88 3.38
CA VAL A 59 1.93 36.95 2.23
C VAL A 59 0.62 36.93 1.48
N VAL A 60 0.64 37.37 0.23
CA VAL A 60 -0.52 37.34 -0.68
C VAL A 60 -0.34 36.16 -1.61
N VAL A 61 -1.15 35.12 -1.44
CA VAL A 61 -1.09 33.91 -2.28
C VAL A 61 -2.15 33.93 -3.37
N LEU A 62 -1.73 33.63 -4.59
CA LEU A 62 -2.60 33.57 -5.77
C LEU A 62 -2.91 32.12 -6.12
N TRP A 63 -4.12 31.68 -5.82
CA TRP A 63 -4.59 30.36 -6.17
C TRP A 63 -5.13 30.34 -7.60
N SER A 64 -4.62 29.40 -8.41
CA SER A 64 -5.06 29.08 -9.78
C SER A 64 -4.96 27.57 -9.97
N LYS A 65 -5.42 27.06 -11.11
CA LYS A 65 -5.26 25.63 -11.46
C LYS A 65 -3.82 25.15 -11.43
N THR A 66 -2.88 26.04 -11.68
CA THR A 66 -1.44 25.72 -11.68
C THR A 66 -0.82 25.93 -10.31
N SER A 67 -1.15 26.99 -9.59
CA SER A 67 -0.57 27.28 -8.28
C SER A 67 -1.03 26.31 -7.19
N ILE A 68 -2.26 25.76 -7.26
CA ILE A 68 -2.76 24.76 -6.29
C ILE A 68 -1.99 23.45 -6.32
N THR A 69 -1.26 23.17 -7.40
CA THR A 69 -0.41 21.98 -7.55
C THR A 69 1.08 22.27 -7.29
N SER A 70 1.45 23.52 -7.04
CA SER A 70 2.81 23.94 -6.77
C SER A 70 3.14 23.79 -5.29
N HIS A 71 4.06 22.86 -4.95
CA HIS A 71 4.59 22.71 -3.59
C HIS A 71 5.22 24.01 -3.08
N TRP A 72 5.90 24.75 -3.95
CA TRP A 72 6.54 26.01 -3.62
C TRP A 72 5.54 27.05 -3.14
N VAL A 73 4.45 27.25 -3.90
CA VAL A 73 3.38 28.17 -3.52
C VAL A 73 2.68 27.73 -2.22
N ALA A 74 2.51 26.42 -2.04
CA ALA A 74 1.92 25.86 -0.82
C ALA A 74 2.81 26.12 0.40
N ASP A 75 4.14 25.98 0.28
CA ASP A 75 5.09 26.23 1.37
C ASP A 75 5.16 27.71 1.76
N GLU A 76 5.18 28.61 0.76
CA GLU A 76 5.16 30.05 1.01
C GLU A 76 3.84 30.49 1.64
N ALA A 77 2.72 29.96 1.18
CA ALA A 77 1.40 30.18 1.76
C ALA A 77 1.31 29.64 3.20
N ALA A 78 1.94 28.50 3.49
CA ALA A 78 2.00 27.92 4.83
C ALA A 78 2.77 28.83 5.80
N ALA A 79 3.91 29.38 5.38
CA ALA A 79 4.64 30.36 6.17
C ALA A 79 3.79 31.59 6.50
N GLY A 80 3.02 32.10 5.53
CA GLY A 80 2.08 33.21 5.76
C GLY A 80 0.93 32.85 6.70
N ARG A 81 0.42 31.62 6.58
CA ARG A 81 -0.66 31.08 7.42
C ARG A 81 -0.23 30.94 8.86
N ASP A 82 0.91 30.29 9.08
CA ASP A 82 1.40 29.94 10.41
C ASP A 82 1.77 31.16 11.25
N ASP A 83 2.16 32.24 10.56
CA ASP A 83 2.43 33.56 11.17
C ASP A 83 1.17 34.47 11.24
N GLY A 84 0.00 34.01 10.79
CA GLY A 84 -1.24 34.80 10.83
C GLY A 84 -1.27 36.00 9.87
N ARG A 85 -0.43 36.00 8.81
CA ARG A 85 -0.23 37.11 7.85
C ARG A 85 -0.57 36.73 6.40
N LEU A 86 -1.44 35.71 6.21
CA LEU A 86 -1.84 35.23 4.89
C LEU A 86 -3.06 35.99 4.35
N ALA A 87 -3.00 36.47 3.10
CA ALA A 87 -4.12 36.93 2.29
C ALA A 87 -4.25 36.03 1.07
N ALA A 88 -5.40 35.37 0.89
CA ALA A 88 -5.61 34.39 -0.18
C ALA A 88 -6.53 34.92 -1.27
N LEU A 89 -6.14 34.76 -2.54
CA LEU A 89 -6.88 35.15 -3.73
C LEU A 89 -7.09 33.96 -4.65
N SER A 90 -8.16 33.99 -5.50
CA SER A 90 -8.32 33.04 -6.60
C SER A 90 -8.58 33.78 -7.89
N PHE A 91 -7.77 33.53 -8.92
CA PHE A 91 -7.87 34.24 -10.23
C PHE A 91 -8.77 33.51 -11.25
N ASP A 92 -9.01 32.22 -11.05
CA ASP A 92 -9.78 31.40 -12.00
C ASP A 92 -10.93 30.63 -11.33
N GLY A 93 -11.26 30.97 -10.07
CA GLY A 93 -12.26 30.27 -9.27
C GLY A 93 -11.75 28.95 -8.65
N SER A 94 -10.47 28.65 -8.77
CA SER A 94 -9.88 27.46 -8.13
C SER A 94 -9.97 27.55 -6.61
N MET A 95 -10.33 26.43 -5.98
CA MET A 95 -10.33 26.34 -4.51
C MET A 95 -8.91 26.10 -3.99
N PRO A 96 -8.50 26.76 -2.91
CA PRO A 96 -7.21 26.51 -2.27
C PRO A 96 -6.98 25.04 -1.92
N PRO A 97 -5.72 24.59 -1.85
CA PRO A 97 -5.37 23.27 -1.33
C PRO A 97 -5.88 23.07 0.12
N LEU A 98 -5.93 21.80 0.53
CA LEU A 98 -6.21 21.44 1.93
C LEU A 98 -5.23 22.16 2.86
N GLY A 99 -5.75 22.66 4.00
CA GLY A 99 -4.97 23.49 4.94
C GLY A 99 -5.11 25.00 4.72
N PHE A 100 -5.68 25.44 3.60
CA PHE A 100 -5.93 26.88 3.32
C PHE A 100 -7.42 27.22 3.11
N ARG A 101 -8.30 26.22 3.00
CA ARG A 101 -9.75 26.40 2.77
C ARG A 101 -10.49 27.06 3.93
N GLN A 102 -9.91 27.09 5.10
CA GLN A 102 -10.43 27.78 6.29
C GLN A 102 -10.23 29.29 6.24
N PHE A 103 -9.40 29.78 5.31
CA PHE A 103 -9.19 31.20 5.12
C PHE A 103 -10.16 31.77 4.09
N GLN A 104 -10.58 33.01 4.30
CA GLN A 104 -11.42 33.69 3.32
C GLN A 104 -10.60 33.95 2.05
N VAL A 105 -11.03 33.39 0.94
CA VAL A 105 -10.44 33.63 -0.39
C VAL A 105 -11.20 34.73 -1.10
N THR A 106 -10.49 35.72 -1.60
CA THR A 106 -11.11 36.76 -2.42
C THR A 106 -11.12 36.32 -3.89
N ASP A 107 -12.29 36.24 -4.49
CA ASP A 107 -12.45 35.86 -5.90
C ASP A 107 -12.06 37.00 -6.84
N PHE A 108 -11.01 36.78 -7.62
CA PHE A 108 -10.47 37.69 -8.65
C PHE A 108 -10.74 37.20 -10.07
N SER A 109 -11.54 36.16 -10.28
CA SER A 109 -11.78 35.57 -11.60
C SER A 109 -12.38 36.55 -12.62
N GLY A 110 -13.06 37.61 -12.16
CA GLY A 110 -13.62 38.66 -12.99
C GLY A 110 -12.86 39.99 -12.94
N TRP A 111 -11.75 40.07 -12.20
CA TRP A 111 -11.02 41.33 -12.01
C TRP A 111 -10.23 41.75 -13.26
N LYS A 112 -10.41 43.00 -13.69
CA LYS A 112 -9.81 43.54 -14.92
C LYS A 112 -8.60 44.45 -14.69
N GLY A 113 -8.18 44.61 -13.42
CA GLY A 113 -7.02 45.43 -13.04
C GLY A 113 -7.40 46.78 -12.41
N GLY A 114 -8.70 47.08 -12.25
CA GLY A 114 -9.14 48.34 -11.65
C GLY A 114 -9.00 48.37 -10.12
N THR A 115 -8.49 49.48 -9.58
CA THR A 115 -8.32 49.66 -8.12
C THR A 115 -9.66 49.93 -7.41
N ASP A 116 -10.69 50.33 -8.14
CA ASP A 116 -12.04 50.61 -7.62
C ASP A 116 -12.97 49.40 -7.72
N GLU A 117 -12.50 48.28 -8.30
CA GLU A 117 -13.29 47.05 -8.42
C GLU A 117 -13.48 46.36 -7.07
N ALA A 118 -14.63 45.71 -6.87
CA ALA A 118 -15.00 45.08 -5.60
C ALA A 118 -13.99 44.04 -5.08
N PRO A 119 -13.41 43.18 -5.93
CA PRO A 119 -12.38 42.22 -5.48
C PRO A 119 -11.15 42.91 -4.89
N PHE A 120 -10.64 43.94 -5.54
CA PHE A 120 -9.46 44.65 -5.10
C PHE A 120 -9.71 45.41 -3.80
N ARG A 121 -10.87 46.08 -3.68
CA ARG A 121 -11.27 46.74 -2.41
C ARG A 121 -11.41 45.72 -1.26
N SER A 122 -11.89 44.52 -1.54
CA SER A 122 -11.98 43.45 -0.54
C SER A 122 -10.58 42.99 -0.06
N LEU A 123 -9.63 42.87 -0.99
CA LEU A 123 -8.24 42.56 -0.67
C LEU A 123 -7.61 43.63 0.23
N LEU A 124 -7.78 44.92 -0.13
CA LEU A 124 -7.25 46.03 0.66
C LEU A 124 -7.78 46.04 2.09
N LYS A 125 -9.08 45.75 2.30
CA LYS A 125 -9.66 45.60 3.64
C LYS A 125 -9.08 44.40 4.42
N GLY A 126 -8.72 43.32 3.72
CA GLY A 126 -8.05 42.19 4.29
C GLY A 126 -6.61 42.53 4.73
N LEU A 127 -5.88 43.20 3.83
CA LEU A 127 -4.50 43.63 4.09
C LEU A 127 -4.38 44.67 5.20
N GLU A 128 -5.32 45.58 5.34
CA GLU A 128 -5.36 46.59 6.42
C GLU A 128 -5.44 45.95 7.81
N ARG A 129 -6.05 44.77 7.93
CA ARG A 129 -6.08 44.01 9.18
C ARG A 129 -4.75 43.32 9.50
N ILE A 130 -3.99 42.92 8.46
CA ILE A 130 -2.71 42.24 8.58
C ILE A 130 -1.57 43.26 8.74
N VAL A 131 -1.65 44.38 7.99
CA VAL A 131 -0.63 45.44 7.97
C VAL A 131 -1.32 46.81 8.27
N PRO A 132 -1.64 47.09 9.55
CA PRO A 132 -2.34 48.32 9.89
C PRO A 132 -1.51 49.56 9.56
N GLY A 133 -2.12 50.57 8.97
CA GLY A 133 -1.54 51.90 8.71
C GLY A 133 -0.72 52.05 7.43
N ALA A 134 -0.76 51.08 6.52
CA ALA A 134 -0.04 51.12 5.24
C ALA A 134 -0.69 52.06 4.20
N VAL A 135 -1.99 52.34 4.31
CA VAL A 135 -2.73 53.23 3.35
C VAL A 135 -3.83 54.01 4.06
N ALA A 136 -4.05 55.30 3.67
CA ALA A 136 -5.20 56.09 4.11
C ALA A 136 -6.47 55.56 3.45
N ALA A 137 -7.48 55.17 4.25
CA ALA A 137 -8.73 54.60 3.76
C ALA A 137 -9.53 55.55 2.87
N PRO A 138 -10.07 55.13 1.69
CA PRO A 138 -11.10 55.86 1.01
C PRO A 138 -12.42 55.77 1.77
N ALA A 139 -13.17 56.88 1.81
CA ALA A 139 -14.41 57.06 2.55
C ALA A 139 -15.46 55.97 2.23
N ALA A 140 -16.10 55.47 3.28
CA ALA A 140 -17.12 54.43 3.19
C ALA A 140 -18.42 54.96 2.57
N ASP A 141 -18.91 54.35 1.48
CA ASP A 141 -20.27 54.52 0.99
C ASP A 141 -21.27 53.75 1.89
N PRO A 142 -22.49 54.27 2.11
CA PRO A 142 -23.48 53.70 3.01
C PRO A 142 -24.08 52.42 2.45
N VAL A 143 -24.07 51.36 3.26
CA VAL A 143 -24.69 50.07 2.98
C VAL A 143 -26.23 50.22 2.97
N PRO A 144 -26.95 49.85 1.89
CA PRO A 144 -28.41 49.79 1.93
C PRO A 144 -28.87 48.61 2.82
N PRO A 145 -30.04 48.77 3.51
CA PRO A 145 -30.51 47.73 4.45
C PRO A 145 -30.95 46.49 3.67
N ARG A 146 -30.49 45.34 4.14
CA ARG A 146 -30.90 44.00 3.67
C ARG A 146 -32.40 43.82 3.99
N THR A 147 -33.26 43.79 2.97
CA THR A 147 -34.61 43.27 3.07
C THR A 147 -34.58 41.77 3.29
N ALA A 148 -35.18 41.31 4.39
CA ALA A 148 -35.37 39.92 4.71
C ALA A 148 -36.29 39.24 3.69
N VAL A 149 -35.82 38.18 3.04
CA VAL A 149 -36.65 37.33 2.20
C VAL A 149 -37.41 36.36 3.13
N PRO A 150 -38.74 36.29 3.09
CA PRO A 150 -39.51 35.33 3.90
C PRO A 150 -39.31 33.90 3.37
N PRO A 151 -39.35 32.87 4.24
CA PRO A 151 -39.21 31.50 3.84
C PRO A 151 -40.38 31.03 2.97
N PRO A 152 -40.18 30.12 2.01
CA PRO A 152 -41.24 29.61 1.15
C PRO A 152 -42.27 28.82 1.97
N ALA A 153 -43.57 29.14 1.73
CA ALA A 153 -44.68 28.49 2.36
C ALA A 153 -44.76 26.98 2.04
N ALA A 154 -44.90 26.18 3.05
CA ALA A 154 -45.14 24.75 2.91
C ALA A 154 -46.49 24.48 2.24
N GLN A 155 -46.48 23.92 1.05
CA GLN A 155 -47.69 23.43 0.38
C GLN A 155 -48.09 22.07 1.02
N TRP A 156 -49.26 22.06 1.62
CA TRP A 156 -49.90 20.87 2.14
C TRP A 156 -50.42 20.01 0.97
N ILE A 157 -49.83 18.80 0.80
CA ILE A 157 -50.32 17.81 -0.16
C ILE A 157 -51.47 17.04 0.49
N ASP A 158 -52.63 17.09 -0.17
CA ASP A 158 -53.89 16.50 0.27
C ASP A 158 -53.82 14.95 0.24
N ARG A 159 -54.17 14.34 1.36
CA ARG A 159 -54.04 12.88 1.65
C ARG A 159 -54.98 11.95 0.86
N ARG A 160 -55.72 12.44 -0.12
CA ARG A 160 -56.79 11.68 -0.83
C ARG A 160 -56.41 11.08 -2.17
N MET A 161 -55.17 11.29 -2.68
CA MET A 161 -54.73 10.74 -4.00
C MET A 161 -53.75 9.56 -3.89
N LEU A 162 -53.64 8.92 -2.74
CA LEU A 162 -52.61 7.89 -2.48
C LEU A 162 -53.12 6.42 -2.46
N LEU A 163 -54.29 6.12 -3.04
CA LEU A 163 -54.82 4.77 -2.99
C LEU A 163 -55.11 4.04 -4.32
N ILE A 164 -54.64 4.54 -5.48
CA ILE A 164 -54.87 3.85 -6.78
C ILE A 164 -53.57 3.58 -7.57
N GLY A 165 -52.37 3.80 -6.98
CA GLY A 165 -51.07 3.54 -7.65
C GLY A 165 -50.19 2.47 -7.01
N GLY A 166 -50.69 1.71 -6.02
CA GLY A 166 -49.83 0.98 -5.08
C GLY A 166 -49.23 -0.36 -5.54
N ALA A 167 -49.61 -0.95 -6.66
CA ALA A 167 -49.13 -2.29 -7.04
C ALA A 167 -47.99 -2.29 -8.08
N GLY A 168 -47.84 -1.24 -8.88
CA GLY A 168 -46.79 -1.17 -9.89
C GLY A 168 -45.45 -0.60 -9.37
N VAL A 169 -45.51 0.26 -8.35
CA VAL A 169 -44.34 0.92 -7.77
C VAL A 169 -43.61 0.01 -6.77
N ALA A 170 -44.31 -0.91 -6.10
CA ALA A 170 -43.70 -1.86 -5.17
C ALA A 170 -42.82 -2.91 -5.88
N ALA A 171 -43.16 -3.34 -7.09
CA ALA A 171 -42.35 -4.27 -7.87
C ALA A 171 -41.09 -3.58 -8.45
N ALA A 172 -41.23 -2.33 -8.92
CA ALA A 172 -40.09 -1.54 -9.41
C ALA A 172 -39.13 -1.10 -8.27
N ALA A 173 -39.67 -0.81 -7.07
CA ALA A 173 -38.86 -0.51 -5.88
C ALA A 173 -38.16 -1.75 -5.33
N ALA A 174 -38.76 -2.94 -5.40
CA ALA A 174 -38.10 -4.17 -4.98
C ALA A 174 -36.95 -4.57 -5.93
N VAL A 175 -37.12 -4.43 -7.25
CA VAL A 175 -36.06 -4.69 -8.23
C VAL A 175 -34.99 -3.60 -8.21
N GLY A 176 -35.37 -2.33 -8.10
CA GLY A 176 -34.46 -1.19 -7.93
C GLY A 176 -33.71 -1.23 -6.61
N GLY A 177 -34.36 -1.62 -5.51
CA GLY A 177 -33.77 -1.76 -4.18
C GLY A 177 -32.76 -2.91 -4.11
N VAL A 178 -33.05 -4.05 -4.75
CA VAL A 178 -32.11 -5.19 -4.83
C VAL A 178 -30.94 -4.87 -5.77
N ALA A 179 -31.16 -4.14 -6.85
CA ALA A 179 -30.08 -3.65 -7.72
C ALA A 179 -29.24 -2.58 -7.01
N TRP A 180 -29.86 -1.67 -6.27
CA TRP A 180 -29.17 -0.66 -5.46
C TRP A 180 -28.40 -1.29 -4.29
N LEU A 181 -28.95 -2.28 -3.59
CA LEU A 181 -28.25 -3.06 -2.55
C LEU A 181 -27.10 -3.91 -3.11
N ARG A 182 -27.19 -4.32 -4.38
CA ARG A 182 -26.09 -5.03 -5.08
C ARG A 182 -25.05 -4.07 -5.68
N SER A 183 -25.43 -2.86 -6.06
CA SER A 183 -24.48 -1.83 -6.52
C SER A 183 -23.83 -1.04 -5.39
N SER A 184 -24.36 -1.11 -4.15
CA SER A 184 -23.77 -0.48 -2.96
C SER A 184 -22.62 -1.28 -2.35
N GLY A 185 -22.12 -2.31 -3.02
CA GLY A 185 -21.13 -3.27 -2.52
C GLY A 185 -19.66 -2.82 -2.59
N SER A 186 -19.33 -1.56 -2.92
CA SER A 186 -17.96 -1.06 -2.89
C SER A 186 -17.77 0.22 -2.06
N GLY A 187 -18.69 0.50 -1.15
CA GLY A 187 -18.46 1.52 -0.12
C GLY A 187 -17.47 0.99 0.93
N ALA A 188 -16.40 1.72 1.20
CA ALA A 188 -15.47 1.41 2.28
C ALA A 188 -16.26 1.19 3.59
N LYS A 189 -15.98 0.08 4.30
CA LYS A 189 -16.63 -0.19 5.60
C LYS A 189 -16.30 0.96 6.56
N ALA A 190 -17.29 1.38 7.35
CA ALA A 190 -17.14 2.49 8.31
C ALA A 190 -15.97 2.31 9.30
N SER A 191 -15.50 1.08 9.52
CA SER A 191 -14.37 0.73 10.38
C SER A 191 -13.18 0.22 9.55
N SER A 192 -12.73 1.01 8.57
CA SER A 192 -11.57 0.66 7.74
C SER A 192 -10.57 1.81 7.68
N VAL A 193 -9.26 1.48 7.79
CA VAL A 193 -8.17 2.46 7.86
C VAL A 193 -6.95 1.99 7.07
N ALA A 194 -6.28 2.92 6.41
CA ALA A 194 -4.92 2.72 5.91
C ALA A 194 -3.95 3.55 6.75
N VAL A 195 -2.87 2.92 7.21
CA VAL A 195 -1.74 3.62 7.81
C VAL A 195 -0.74 3.89 6.69
N LEU A 196 -0.60 5.14 6.29
CA LEU A 196 0.36 5.55 5.26
C LEU A 196 1.78 5.64 5.87
N PRO A 197 2.83 5.55 5.04
CA PRO A 197 4.19 5.75 5.52
C PRO A 197 4.33 7.10 6.20
N PHE A 198 4.96 7.12 7.38
CA PHE A 198 5.21 8.37 8.09
C PHE A 198 6.40 9.11 7.47
N ALA A 199 6.30 10.43 7.35
CA ALA A 199 7.38 11.26 6.85
C ALA A 199 8.54 11.31 7.88
N ASN A 200 9.77 11.12 7.42
CA ASN A 200 10.95 11.34 8.24
C ASN A 200 11.32 12.82 8.22
N LEU A 201 11.16 13.52 9.34
CA LEU A 201 11.56 14.92 9.54
C LEU A 201 12.84 15.04 10.35
N SER A 202 13.56 13.95 10.59
CA SER A 202 14.87 13.96 11.25
C SER A 202 15.92 14.56 10.32
N SER A 203 16.97 15.16 10.90
CA SER A 203 18.11 15.69 10.13
C SER A 203 18.92 14.61 9.40
N ASP A 204 18.75 13.35 9.77
CA ASP A 204 19.41 12.18 9.20
C ASP A 204 18.43 11.42 8.31
N ALA A 205 18.69 11.44 7.00
CA ALA A 205 17.87 10.75 6.00
C ALA A 205 17.91 9.22 6.18
N ASP A 206 19.03 8.70 6.73
CA ASP A 206 19.18 7.25 6.96
C ASP A 206 18.24 6.72 8.04
N GLN A 207 17.53 7.59 8.76
CA GLN A 207 16.50 7.20 9.75
C GLN A 207 15.09 7.03 9.14
N ALA A 208 14.92 7.07 7.83
CA ALA A 208 13.62 6.84 7.18
C ALA A 208 13.01 5.47 7.55
N TYR A 209 13.86 4.44 7.75
CA TYR A 209 13.41 3.11 8.19
C TYR A 209 12.68 3.14 9.53
N PHE A 210 13.04 4.08 10.43
CA PHE A 210 12.41 4.20 11.74
C PHE A 210 10.97 4.73 11.63
N ALA A 211 10.74 5.76 10.79
CA ALA A 211 9.41 6.29 10.52
C ALA A 211 8.50 5.24 9.86
N ASP A 212 9.03 4.50 8.87
CA ASP A 212 8.35 3.41 8.20
C ASP A 212 8.03 2.24 9.14
N GLY A 213 9.00 1.91 9.98
CA GLY A 213 8.86 0.87 10.98
C GLY A 213 7.76 1.20 11.98
N LEU A 214 7.73 2.42 12.50
CA LEU A 214 6.70 2.89 13.43
C LEU A 214 5.30 2.80 12.79
N ALA A 215 5.13 3.27 11.55
CA ALA A 215 3.86 3.16 10.83
C ALA A 215 3.45 1.69 10.64
N THR A 216 4.40 0.81 10.30
CA THR A 216 4.16 -0.63 10.12
C THR A 216 3.69 -1.29 11.43
N GLU A 217 4.31 -0.95 12.56
CA GLU A 217 3.93 -1.51 13.86
C GLU A 217 2.57 -0.97 14.36
N ILE A 218 2.27 0.32 14.15
CA ILE A 218 0.94 0.88 14.42
C ILE A 218 -0.13 0.14 13.60
N ARG A 219 0.14 -0.08 12.30
CA ARG A 219 -0.72 -0.87 11.43
C ARG A 219 -0.93 -2.28 11.98
N ALA A 220 0.16 -2.97 12.36
CA ALA A 220 0.09 -4.32 12.91
C ALA A 220 -0.72 -4.36 14.21
N ALA A 221 -0.59 -3.34 15.07
CA ALA A 221 -1.39 -3.21 16.27
C ALA A 221 -2.89 -3.06 15.97
N LEU A 222 -3.24 -2.21 15.00
CA LEU A 222 -4.62 -2.03 14.54
C LEU A 222 -5.19 -3.30 13.87
N ALA A 223 -4.39 -3.99 13.05
CA ALA A 223 -4.80 -5.18 12.32
C ALA A 223 -5.12 -6.40 13.21
N ARG A 224 -4.63 -6.41 14.46
CA ARG A 224 -5.04 -7.42 15.45
C ARG A 224 -6.51 -7.33 15.85
N ASN A 225 -7.16 -6.21 15.60
CA ASN A 225 -8.57 -6.05 15.88
C ASN A 225 -9.43 -6.55 14.70
N ALA A 226 -10.12 -7.68 14.89
CA ALA A 226 -10.96 -8.28 13.85
C ALA A 226 -12.12 -7.37 13.38
N ALA A 227 -12.53 -6.37 14.18
CA ALA A 227 -13.56 -5.40 13.80
C ALA A 227 -13.03 -4.31 12.86
N LEU A 228 -11.70 -4.10 12.78
CA LEU A 228 -11.05 -3.17 11.86
C LEU A 228 -10.63 -3.86 10.57
N GLN A 229 -10.86 -3.18 9.47
CA GLN A 229 -10.24 -3.51 8.19
C GLN A 229 -9.04 -2.57 8.00
N VAL A 230 -7.83 -3.11 8.08
CA VAL A 230 -6.59 -2.33 7.97
C VAL A 230 -5.91 -2.63 6.64
N ALA A 231 -5.64 -1.61 5.84
CA ALA A 231 -4.94 -1.79 4.57
C ALA A 231 -3.52 -2.33 4.79
N ALA A 232 -3.06 -3.15 3.85
CA ALA A 232 -1.73 -3.75 3.91
C ALA A 232 -0.61 -2.72 3.68
N PRO A 233 0.60 -2.97 4.22
CA PRO A 233 1.74 -2.06 4.08
C PRO A 233 2.11 -1.80 2.62
N THR A 234 2.01 -2.82 1.76
CA THR A 234 2.39 -2.71 0.33
C THR A 234 1.49 -1.73 -0.39
N SER A 235 0.16 -1.82 -0.20
CA SER A 235 -0.77 -0.86 -0.78
C SER A 235 -0.59 0.54 -0.19
N SER A 236 -0.36 0.65 1.12
CA SER A 236 -0.13 1.94 1.77
C SER A 236 1.15 2.62 1.28
N ARG A 237 2.25 1.86 1.07
CA ARG A 237 3.52 2.39 0.55
C ARG A 237 3.45 2.93 -0.87
N ALA A 238 2.52 2.43 -1.69
CA ALA A 238 2.30 2.95 -3.03
C ALA A 238 1.85 4.43 -3.03
N PHE A 239 1.47 4.94 -1.85
CA PHE A 239 1.05 6.32 -1.63
C PHE A 239 2.00 7.10 -0.73
N ARG A 240 3.29 6.74 -0.64
CA ARG A 240 4.29 7.46 0.17
C ARG A 240 4.41 8.93 -0.23
N ASP A 241 4.63 9.17 -1.51
CA ASP A 241 4.87 10.50 -2.09
C ASP A 241 3.68 10.90 -2.99
N HIS A 242 2.45 10.59 -2.54
CA HIS A 242 1.28 10.83 -3.36
C HIS A 242 0.89 12.32 -3.37
N GLU A 243 0.60 12.81 -4.57
CA GLU A 243 -0.02 14.11 -4.79
C GLU A 243 -1.57 14.05 -4.78
N GLU A 244 -2.12 12.87 -4.54
CA GLU A 244 -3.55 12.59 -4.62
C GLU A 244 -4.26 13.01 -3.33
N ASP A 245 -5.50 13.48 -3.46
CA ASP A 245 -6.33 13.82 -2.30
C ASP A 245 -6.74 12.56 -1.49
N ALA A 246 -7.06 12.76 -0.22
CA ALA A 246 -7.47 11.70 0.70
C ALA A 246 -8.66 10.88 0.17
N GLN A 247 -9.57 11.50 -0.58
CA GLN A 247 -10.73 10.82 -1.18
C GLN A 247 -10.29 9.83 -2.25
N THR A 248 -9.32 10.22 -3.08
CA THR A 248 -8.79 9.37 -4.15
C THR A 248 -7.98 8.21 -3.57
N VAL A 249 -7.10 8.49 -2.60
CA VAL A 249 -6.34 7.44 -1.89
C VAL A 249 -7.28 6.47 -1.20
N GLY A 250 -8.27 6.97 -0.44
CA GLY A 250 -9.25 6.14 0.25
C GLY A 250 -10.07 5.25 -0.68
N ARG A 251 -10.47 5.77 -1.87
CA ARG A 251 -11.14 4.96 -2.90
C ARG A 251 -10.25 3.86 -3.46
N LYS A 252 -8.98 4.17 -3.77
CA LYS A 252 -8.02 3.19 -4.30
C LYS A 252 -7.70 2.10 -3.30
N LEU A 253 -7.56 2.44 -2.02
CA LEU A 253 -7.29 1.51 -0.93
C LEU A 253 -8.56 0.82 -0.39
N GLY A 254 -9.75 1.32 -0.73
CA GLY A 254 -11.02 0.77 -0.23
C GLY A 254 -11.23 1.01 1.27
N VAL A 255 -10.71 2.10 1.83
CA VAL A 255 -10.77 2.45 3.25
C VAL A 255 -11.55 3.73 3.49
N ALA A 256 -12.15 3.85 4.69
CA ALA A 256 -12.88 5.03 5.13
C ALA A 256 -11.98 6.09 5.77
N TYR A 257 -10.83 5.68 6.31
CA TYR A 257 -9.91 6.57 7.01
C TYR A 257 -8.47 6.36 6.56
N LEU A 258 -7.67 7.44 6.57
CA LEU A 258 -6.23 7.43 6.37
C LEU A 258 -5.56 7.90 7.66
N LEU A 259 -4.59 7.15 8.16
CA LEU A 259 -3.69 7.58 9.23
C LEU A 259 -2.37 7.98 8.60
N GLU A 260 -2.05 9.24 8.71
CA GLU A 260 -0.83 9.87 8.22
C GLU A 260 -0.02 10.42 9.39
N GLY A 261 1.26 10.70 9.17
CA GLY A 261 2.06 11.27 10.23
C GLY A 261 3.49 11.58 9.82
N SER A 262 4.22 12.13 10.79
CA SER A 262 5.64 12.39 10.66
C SER A 262 6.39 12.03 11.93
N VAL A 263 7.66 11.68 11.77
CA VAL A 263 8.57 11.36 12.86
C VAL A 263 9.79 12.23 12.76
N GLN A 264 10.15 12.87 13.86
CA GLN A 264 11.37 13.61 14.01
C GLN A 264 12.15 13.06 15.21
N ARG A 265 13.34 12.55 14.96
CA ARG A 265 14.27 12.08 15.99
C ARG A 265 15.45 13.04 16.11
N SER A 266 15.77 13.42 17.35
CA SER A 266 16.92 14.27 17.68
C SER A 266 17.62 13.70 18.92
N GLY A 267 18.72 12.97 18.71
CA GLY A 267 19.38 12.22 19.77
C GLY A 267 18.43 11.19 20.40
N THR A 268 18.13 11.38 21.71
CA THR A 268 17.19 10.52 22.45
C THR A 268 15.74 11.01 22.41
N ASP A 269 15.47 12.18 21.86
CA ASP A 269 14.12 12.74 21.78
C ASP A 269 13.43 12.33 20.47
N VAL A 270 12.18 11.91 20.57
CA VAL A 270 11.33 11.58 19.42
C VAL A 270 10.04 12.37 19.50
N ARG A 271 9.72 13.04 18.40
CA ARG A 271 8.44 13.70 18.18
C ARG A 271 7.69 12.97 17.07
N VAL A 272 6.48 12.51 17.36
CA VAL A 272 5.59 11.87 16.40
C VAL A 272 4.34 12.73 16.27
N VAL A 273 4.00 13.12 15.05
CA VAL A 273 2.70 13.73 14.72
C VAL A 273 1.90 12.68 13.99
N ALA A 274 0.67 12.44 14.44
CA ALA A 274 -0.24 11.49 13.79
C ALA A 274 -1.60 12.13 13.58
N GLU A 275 -2.17 11.95 12.39
CA GLU A 275 -3.46 12.50 11.99
C GLU A 275 -4.30 11.43 11.30
N LEU A 276 -5.56 11.31 11.70
CA LEU A 276 -6.57 10.42 11.11
C LEU A 276 -7.55 11.26 10.29
N THR A 277 -7.54 11.07 8.99
CA THR A 277 -8.38 11.79 8.02
C THR A 277 -9.55 10.91 7.58
N ASP A 278 -10.80 11.40 7.63
CA ASP A 278 -11.95 10.73 6.98
C ASP A 278 -11.78 10.88 5.46
N ALA A 279 -11.54 9.74 4.78
CA ALA A 279 -11.25 9.69 3.36
C ALA A 279 -12.45 10.08 2.47
N ARG A 280 -13.67 10.17 2.98
CA ARG A 280 -14.86 10.59 2.22
C ARG A 280 -15.02 12.11 2.21
N SER A 281 -14.75 12.73 3.33
CA SER A 281 -14.90 14.18 3.52
C SER A 281 -13.58 14.93 3.29
N GLY A 282 -12.44 14.28 3.49
CA GLY A 282 -11.10 14.89 3.49
C GLY A 282 -10.82 15.70 4.76
N PHE A 283 -11.65 15.57 5.81
CA PHE A 283 -11.43 16.29 7.07
C PHE A 283 -10.74 15.42 8.09
N SER A 284 -9.90 16.07 8.91
CA SER A 284 -9.28 15.44 10.08
C SER A 284 -10.34 15.00 11.09
N ALA A 285 -10.35 13.72 11.41
CA ALA A 285 -11.20 13.14 12.44
C ALA A 285 -10.50 13.15 13.80
N TRP A 286 -9.16 13.09 13.80
CA TRP A 286 -8.32 13.13 14.99
C TRP A 286 -6.89 13.51 14.60
N ALA A 287 -6.23 14.30 15.43
CA ALA A 287 -4.81 14.60 15.31
C ALA A 287 -4.17 14.76 16.70
N GLN A 288 -2.95 14.25 16.87
CA GLN A 288 -2.22 14.37 18.11
C GLN A 288 -0.69 14.36 17.87
N THR A 289 0.02 15.12 18.72
CA THR A 289 1.47 15.13 18.76
C THR A 289 1.96 14.44 20.03
N PHE A 290 2.90 13.54 19.88
CA PHE A 290 3.57 12.80 20.95
C PHE A 290 5.02 13.26 21.03
N GLN A 291 5.47 13.68 22.21
CA GLN A 291 6.88 13.97 22.49
C GLN A 291 7.36 13.07 23.62
N ARG A 292 8.32 12.22 23.34
CA ARG A 292 8.83 11.19 24.26
C ARG A 292 10.33 10.99 24.07
N LYS A 293 10.94 10.28 25.01
CA LYS A 293 12.26 9.69 24.80
C LYS A 293 12.17 8.47 23.90
N ILE A 294 13.25 8.14 23.20
CA ILE A 294 13.31 6.96 22.32
C ILE A 294 13.00 5.68 23.11
N ASP A 295 13.36 5.63 24.39
CA ASP A 295 13.09 4.49 25.26
C ASP A 295 11.57 4.24 25.46
N ASP A 296 10.75 5.27 25.28
CA ASP A 296 9.29 5.20 25.41
C ASP A 296 8.58 4.96 24.06
N ILE A 297 9.31 4.76 22.96
CA ILE A 297 8.72 4.69 21.61
C ILE A 297 7.70 3.54 21.47
N LEU A 298 7.92 2.45 22.15
CA LEU A 298 7.02 1.29 22.15
C LEU A 298 5.69 1.62 22.87
N VAL A 299 5.73 2.52 23.86
CA VAL A 299 4.53 3.04 24.54
C VAL A 299 3.76 3.96 23.59
N VAL A 300 4.46 4.87 22.89
CA VAL A 300 3.87 5.79 21.89
C VAL A 300 3.12 5.03 20.80
N GLN A 301 3.69 3.96 20.30
CA GLN A 301 3.09 3.09 19.31
C GLN A 301 1.73 2.55 19.77
N GLY A 302 1.66 2.05 21.02
CA GLY A 302 0.43 1.59 21.64
C GLY A 302 -0.58 2.72 21.90
N GLU A 303 -0.11 3.91 22.33
CA GLU A 303 -0.93 5.10 22.53
C GLU A 303 -1.59 5.55 21.22
N ILE A 304 -0.83 5.62 20.10
CA ILE A 304 -1.37 6.00 18.78
C ILE A 304 -2.41 4.98 18.32
N ALA A 305 -2.09 3.69 18.37
CA ALA A 305 -3.03 2.64 17.94
C ALA A 305 -4.32 2.67 18.77
N GLY A 306 -4.22 2.88 20.09
CA GLY A 306 -5.36 3.01 21.00
C GLY A 306 -6.21 4.25 20.71
N ALA A 307 -5.57 5.39 20.46
CA ALA A 307 -6.27 6.64 20.15
C ALA A 307 -7.00 6.57 18.79
N VAL A 308 -6.37 5.99 17.77
CA VAL A 308 -6.99 5.75 16.46
C VAL A 308 -8.18 4.81 16.57
N ALA A 309 -8.04 3.69 17.30
CA ALA A 309 -9.16 2.77 17.52
C ALA A 309 -10.30 3.44 18.29
N GLY A 310 -9.98 4.29 19.27
CA GLY A 310 -10.96 5.10 20.00
C GLY A 310 -11.71 6.08 19.09
N ALA A 311 -11.01 6.78 18.20
CA ALA A 311 -11.59 7.69 17.22
C ALA A 311 -12.51 6.95 16.22
N LEU A 312 -12.19 5.67 15.91
CA LEU A 312 -13.01 4.79 15.06
C LEU A 312 -14.13 4.07 15.83
N ALA A 313 -14.33 4.38 17.11
CA ALA A 313 -15.30 3.75 18.02
C ALA A 313 -15.14 2.22 18.12
N VAL A 314 -13.92 1.72 17.98
CA VAL A 314 -13.58 0.30 18.04
C VAL A 314 -12.85 0.01 19.35
N LYS A 315 -13.33 -0.96 20.14
CA LYS A 315 -12.66 -1.37 21.37
C LYS A 315 -11.41 -2.18 21.04
N MET A 316 -10.26 -1.71 21.44
CA MET A 316 -9.04 -2.51 21.43
C MET A 316 -8.95 -3.38 22.68
N ALA A 317 -8.52 -4.63 22.52
CA ALA A 317 -8.13 -5.45 23.65
C ALA A 317 -6.91 -4.82 24.34
N PRO A 318 -6.88 -4.66 25.67
CA PRO A 318 -5.68 -4.24 26.37
C PRO A 318 -4.61 -5.31 26.18
N GLY A 319 -3.45 -4.92 25.66
CA GLY A 319 -2.34 -5.85 25.48
C GLY A 319 -1.12 -5.16 24.88
N SER A 320 0.02 -5.42 25.52
CA SER A 320 1.36 -5.20 24.98
C SER A 320 1.49 -5.81 23.57
N SER A 321 2.42 -5.32 22.76
CA SER A 321 2.76 -5.91 21.47
C SER A 321 3.10 -7.39 21.65
N VAL A 322 2.21 -8.28 21.19
CA VAL A 322 2.45 -9.73 21.28
C VAL A 322 3.75 -10.05 20.56
N GLY A 323 4.72 -10.62 21.29
CA GLY A 323 6.03 -10.98 20.75
C GLY A 323 6.98 -9.82 20.51
N GLY A 324 6.67 -8.62 21.04
CA GLY A 324 7.54 -7.44 20.98
C GLY A 324 8.70 -7.50 21.97
N THR A 325 9.48 -6.42 22.02
CA THR A 325 10.60 -6.22 22.95
C THR A 325 10.43 -4.91 23.71
N THR A 326 11.12 -4.76 24.85
CA THR A 326 11.29 -3.48 25.54
C THR A 326 12.70 -2.92 25.37
N VAL A 327 13.58 -3.63 24.66
CA VAL A 327 14.96 -3.25 24.42
C VAL A 327 15.05 -2.44 23.14
N VAL A 328 15.30 -1.13 23.26
CA VAL A 328 15.32 -0.19 22.12
C VAL A 328 16.33 -0.60 21.05
N ALA A 329 17.53 -1.04 21.44
CA ALA A 329 18.54 -1.50 20.48
C ALA A 329 18.07 -2.72 19.68
N ALA A 330 17.32 -3.65 20.30
CA ALA A 330 16.73 -4.80 19.62
C ALA A 330 15.64 -4.35 18.65
N TYR A 331 14.80 -3.39 19.07
CA TYR A 331 13.75 -2.84 18.23
C TYR A 331 14.31 -2.09 17.01
N ASP A 332 15.31 -1.24 17.20
CA ASP A 332 15.94 -0.47 16.11
C ASP A 332 16.58 -1.41 15.06
N ALA A 333 17.35 -2.39 15.53
CA ALA A 333 17.93 -3.42 14.64
C ALA A 333 16.84 -4.22 13.90
N TYR A 334 15.76 -4.60 14.57
CA TYR A 334 14.63 -5.30 13.94
C TYR A 334 14.00 -4.46 12.83
N LEU A 335 13.72 -3.16 13.06
CA LEU A 335 13.14 -2.28 12.06
C LEU A 335 14.05 -2.11 10.83
N LEU A 336 15.35 -1.95 11.04
CA LEU A 336 16.32 -1.89 9.95
C LEU A 336 16.37 -3.20 9.17
N GLY A 337 16.37 -4.35 9.85
CA GLY A 337 16.28 -5.65 9.22
C GLY A 337 15.02 -5.82 8.37
N GLN A 338 13.87 -5.38 8.88
CA GLN A 338 12.60 -5.39 8.15
C GLN A 338 12.64 -4.50 6.90
N ALA A 339 13.20 -3.30 7.01
CA ALA A 339 13.32 -2.39 5.87
C ALA A 339 14.20 -2.99 4.76
N LEU A 340 15.32 -3.61 5.12
CA LEU A 340 16.23 -4.28 4.20
C LEU A 340 15.54 -5.48 3.51
N PHE A 341 14.88 -6.35 4.27
CA PHE A 341 14.18 -7.52 3.71
C PHE A 341 13.04 -7.14 2.77
N LEU A 342 12.27 -6.09 3.12
CA LEU A 342 11.15 -5.62 2.31
C LEU A 342 11.57 -4.77 1.10
N SER A 343 12.84 -4.37 1.02
CA SER A 343 13.37 -3.65 -0.16
C SER A 343 13.42 -4.51 -1.42
N ASP A 344 13.42 -5.84 -1.27
CA ASP A 344 13.50 -6.83 -2.37
C ASP A 344 14.72 -6.58 -3.28
N ALA A 345 15.81 -6.08 -2.68
CA ALA A 345 17.03 -5.66 -3.41
C ALA A 345 18.03 -6.81 -3.63
N GLY A 346 17.59 -8.06 -3.44
CA GLY A 346 18.36 -9.26 -3.73
C GLY A 346 19.20 -9.79 -2.56
N GLU A 347 20.08 -10.75 -2.86
CA GLU A 347 20.79 -11.56 -1.86
C GLU A 347 21.58 -10.73 -0.84
N GLU A 348 22.24 -9.66 -1.26
CA GLU A 348 23.03 -8.83 -0.35
C GLU A 348 22.15 -8.10 0.67
N ALA A 349 20.98 -7.62 0.24
CA ALA A 349 20.01 -6.99 1.13
C ALA A 349 19.46 -8.00 2.14
N ASP A 350 19.15 -9.23 1.70
CA ASP A 350 18.67 -10.30 2.57
C ASP A 350 19.75 -10.74 3.60
N ARG A 351 21.03 -10.78 3.21
CA ARG A 351 22.15 -11.03 4.13
C ARG A 351 22.29 -9.93 5.18
N LYS A 352 22.17 -8.67 4.77
CA LYS A 352 22.18 -7.53 5.70
C LYS A 352 20.96 -7.55 6.63
N ALA A 353 19.79 -7.90 6.12
CA ALA A 353 18.58 -8.06 6.94
C ALA A 353 18.77 -9.17 8.00
N LEU A 354 19.32 -10.32 7.61
CA LEU A 354 19.63 -11.41 8.54
C LEU A 354 20.58 -10.95 9.64
N ALA A 355 21.65 -10.24 9.30
CA ALA A 355 22.60 -9.70 10.28
C ALA A 355 21.93 -8.74 11.28
N GLN A 356 20.96 -7.94 10.83
CA GLN A 356 20.20 -7.05 11.71
C GLN A 356 19.25 -7.82 12.64
N PHE A 357 18.60 -8.89 12.15
CA PHE A 357 17.79 -9.74 13.01
C PHE A 357 18.66 -10.50 14.04
N ASP A 358 19.85 -10.93 13.65
CA ASP A 358 20.81 -11.53 14.59
C ASP A 358 21.27 -10.52 15.65
N ALA A 359 21.51 -9.25 15.27
CA ALA A 359 21.82 -8.17 16.21
C ALA A 359 20.64 -7.88 17.16
N ALA A 360 19.41 -7.88 16.65
CA ALA A 360 18.22 -7.73 17.48
C ALA A 360 18.11 -8.86 18.53
N LEU A 361 18.37 -10.10 18.14
CA LEU A 361 18.34 -11.26 19.02
C LEU A 361 19.53 -11.33 19.98
N ALA A 362 20.68 -10.75 19.63
CA ALA A 362 21.80 -10.58 20.54
C ALA A 362 21.48 -9.57 21.65
N ALA A 363 20.73 -8.50 21.32
CA ALA A 363 20.26 -7.50 22.27
C ALA A 363 19.09 -8.01 23.14
N ASP A 364 18.15 -8.74 22.55
CA ASP A 364 17.01 -9.38 23.24
C ASP A 364 16.73 -10.78 22.70
N PRO A 365 17.25 -11.84 23.33
CA PRO A 365 16.99 -13.24 22.92
C PRO A 365 15.53 -13.69 23.05
N GLN A 366 14.67 -12.91 23.69
CA GLN A 366 13.24 -13.21 23.85
C GLN A 366 12.35 -12.47 22.85
N TYR A 367 12.93 -11.75 21.89
CA TYR A 367 12.19 -11.00 20.89
C TYR A 367 11.57 -11.92 19.82
N ALA A 368 10.33 -12.35 20.04
CA ALA A 368 9.66 -13.33 19.17
C ALA A 368 9.46 -12.85 17.73
N LEU A 369 9.16 -11.55 17.53
CA LEU A 369 9.07 -10.98 16.17
C LEU A 369 10.40 -11.06 15.42
N ALA A 370 11.52 -10.81 16.09
CA ALA A 370 12.85 -10.95 15.48
C ALA A 370 13.17 -12.40 15.10
N HIS A 371 12.81 -13.36 15.96
CA HIS A 371 12.94 -14.80 15.62
C HIS A 371 12.09 -15.18 14.40
N ALA A 372 10.83 -14.70 14.31
CA ALA A 372 9.96 -14.96 13.17
C ALA A 372 10.51 -14.34 11.87
N ALA A 373 11.01 -13.10 11.94
CA ALA A 373 11.60 -12.40 10.80
C ALA A 373 12.89 -13.08 10.33
N ARG A 374 13.76 -13.47 11.27
CA ARG A 374 14.97 -14.25 11.00
C ARG A 374 14.64 -15.56 10.27
N SER A 375 13.65 -16.30 10.76
CA SER A 375 13.17 -17.53 10.10
C SER A 375 12.72 -17.29 8.67
N ARG A 376 11.90 -16.26 8.43
CA ARG A 376 11.43 -15.91 7.08
C ARG A 376 12.57 -15.54 6.15
N THR A 377 13.55 -14.78 6.62
CA THR A 377 14.72 -14.37 5.84
C THR A 377 15.57 -15.60 5.48
N LEU A 378 15.88 -16.48 6.45
CA LEU A 378 16.59 -17.72 6.21
C LEU A 378 15.88 -18.61 5.19
N ALA A 379 14.55 -18.77 5.32
CA ALA A 379 13.77 -19.59 4.40
C ALA A 379 13.72 -18.99 2.99
N ALA A 380 13.66 -17.65 2.86
CA ALA A 380 13.76 -16.97 1.57
C ALA A 380 15.15 -17.16 0.94
N MET A 381 16.21 -16.97 1.72
CA MET A 381 17.59 -17.19 1.26
C MET A 381 17.83 -18.63 0.84
N ALA A 382 17.30 -19.60 1.60
CA ALA A 382 17.38 -21.02 1.24
C ALA A 382 16.70 -21.30 -0.11
N SER A 383 15.51 -20.73 -0.32
CA SER A 383 14.73 -20.97 -1.53
C SER A 383 15.29 -20.28 -2.79
N LEU A 384 15.97 -19.15 -2.63
CA LEU A 384 16.38 -18.30 -3.76
C LEU A 384 17.87 -18.41 -4.11
N TYR A 385 18.74 -18.62 -3.11
CA TYR A 385 20.18 -18.43 -3.29
C TYR A 385 21.04 -19.59 -2.79
N ALA A 386 20.52 -20.46 -1.90
CA ALA A 386 21.35 -21.47 -1.28
C ALA A 386 21.78 -22.55 -2.28
N PRO A 387 23.08 -22.88 -2.34
CA PRO A 387 23.54 -24.06 -3.05
C PRO A 387 22.98 -25.34 -2.40
N ALA A 388 22.94 -26.44 -3.16
CA ALA A 388 22.25 -27.67 -2.77
C ALA A 388 22.71 -28.25 -1.42
N ASP A 389 23.99 -28.13 -1.08
CA ASP A 389 24.57 -28.57 0.18
C ASP A 389 24.19 -27.67 1.37
N GLN A 390 23.85 -26.40 1.14
CA GLN A 390 23.44 -25.44 2.16
C GLN A 390 21.92 -25.34 2.33
N LEU A 391 21.15 -25.84 1.37
CA LEU A 391 19.69 -25.74 1.36
C LEU A 391 19.07 -26.28 2.67
N ARG A 392 19.40 -27.52 3.02
CA ARG A 392 18.86 -28.19 4.22
C ARG A 392 19.31 -27.53 5.52
N PRO A 393 20.61 -27.27 5.76
CA PRO A 393 21.07 -26.57 6.96
C PRO A 393 20.41 -25.21 7.16
N THR A 394 20.22 -24.43 6.09
CA THR A 394 19.58 -23.10 6.16
C THR A 394 18.10 -23.21 6.54
N PHE A 395 17.36 -24.16 5.98
CA PHE A 395 15.97 -24.42 6.40
C PHE A 395 15.86 -24.95 7.83
N ASP A 396 16.80 -25.79 8.28
CA ASP A 396 16.81 -26.27 9.66
C ASP A 396 17.04 -25.11 10.65
N ALA A 397 17.90 -24.15 10.31
CA ALA A 397 18.08 -22.93 11.07
C ALA A 397 16.81 -22.04 11.05
N ALA A 398 16.11 -21.98 9.92
CA ALA A 398 14.83 -21.28 9.82
C ALA A 398 13.76 -21.90 10.71
N ILE A 399 13.63 -23.23 10.70
CA ILE A 399 12.68 -23.98 11.55
C ILE A 399 12.99 -23.76 13.02
N ALA A 400 14.24 -23.88 13.45
CA ALA A 400 14.64 -23.66 14.84
C ALA A 400 14.29 -22.24 15.31
N SER A 401 14.51 -21.24 14.45
CA SER A 401 14.15 -19.84 14.74
C SER A 401 12.62 -19.66 14.86
N ALA A 402 11.84 -20.28 13.96
CA ALA A 402 10.38 -20.22 14.03
C ALA A 402 9.82 -20.94 15.26
N GLU A 403 10.35 -22.09 15.62
CA GLU A 403 9.97 -22.85 16.83
C GLU A 403 10.23 -22.00 18.09
N ARG A 404 11.35 -21.26 18.11
CA ARG A 404 11.64 -20.35 19.21
C ARG A 404 10.64 -19.19 19.25
N ALA A 405 10.28 -18.61 18.10
CA ALA A 405 9.26 -17.55 18.01
C ALA A 405 7.90 -18.03 18.54
N VAL A 406 7.45 -19.23 18.14
CA VAL A 406 6.20 -19.84 18.61
C VAL A 406 6.24 -20.14 20.10
N ALA A 407 7.36 -20.64 20.63
CA ALA A 407 7.52 -20.90 22.06
C ALA A 407 7.43 -19.62 22.91
N LEU A 408 7.95 -18.51 22.40
CA LEU A 408 7.91 -17.20 23.07
C LEU A 408 6.55 -16.52 22.95
N ALA A 409 5.89 -16.64 21.79
CA ALA A 409 4.63 -15.97 21.48
C ALA A 409 3.72 -16.87 20.61
N PRO A 410 3.02 -17.85 21.20
CA PRO A 410 2.20 -18.82 20.47
C PRO A 410 1.02 -18.16 19.71
N ASP A 411 0.57 -16.98 20.14
CA ASP A 411 -0.49 -16.21 19.52
C ASP A 411 0.02 -15.13 18.54
N LEU A 412 1.28 -15.18 18.15
CA LEU A 412 1.86 -14.32 17.13
C LEU A 412 1.64 -14.95 15.74
N ALA A 413 0.81 -14.32 14.88
CA ALA A 413 0.55 -14.81 13.53
C ALA A 413 1.84 -15.01 12.70
N ALA A 414 2.77 -14.05 12.80
CA ALA A 414 4.05 -14.11 12.09
C ALA A 414 4.92 -15.32 12.52
N ALA A 415 4.89 -15.72 13.79
CA ALA A 415 5.63 -16.88 14.29
C ALA A 415 5.04 -18.19 13.74
N GLN A 416 3.72 -18.33 13.79
CA GLN A 416 3.01 -19.48 13.25
C GLN A 416 3.20 -19.59 11.73
N LEU A 417 3.11 -18.46 11.01
CA LEU A 417 3.35 -18.42 9.57
C LEU A 417 4.78 -18.82 9.21
N ALA A 418 5.78 -18.31 9.95
CA ALA A 418 7.18 -18.66 9.74
C ALA A 418 7.42 -20.15 9.93
N LEU A 419 6.81 -20.77 10.96
CA LEU A 419 6.93 -22.20 11.22
C LEU A 419 6.27 -23.04 10.11
N GLY A 420 5.04 -22.68 9.71
CA GLY A 420 4.32 -23.34 8.62
C GLY A 420 5.12 -23.29 7.32
N PHE A 421 5.63 -22.10 6.96
CA PHE A 421 6.42 -21.90 5.74
C PHE A 421 7.74 -22.69 5.77
N ALA A 422 8.49 -22.62 6.86
CA ALA A 422 9.78 -23.31 6.96
C ALA A 422 9.64 -24.85 6.94
N ARG A 423 8.61 -25.41 7.57
CA ARG A 423 8.32 -26.87 7.52
C ARG A 423 7.83 -27.31 6.15
N GLY A 424 6.86 -26.59 5.58
CA GLY A 424 6.29 -26.92 4.26
C GLY A 424 7.34 -26.86 3.16
N ASN A 425 8.03 -25.74 3.03
CA ASN A 425 9.03 -25.54 1.97
C ASN A 425 10.36 -26.24 2.25
N GLY A 426 10.83 -26.22 3.50
CA GLY A 426 12.16 -26.72 3.84
C GLY A 426 12.25 -28.23 3.99
N ARG A 427 11.19 -28.86 4.47
CA ARG A 427 11.16 -30.33 4.70
C ARG A 427 10.14 -31.07 3.85
N LEU A 428 9.37 -30.36 3.03
CA LEU A 428 8.21 -30.91 2.31
C LEU A 428 7.25 -31.63 3.27
N ASP A 429 7.10 -31.11 4.50
CA ASP A 429 6.26 -31.66 5.55
C ASP A 429 4.93 -30.91 5.59
N MET A 430 4.02 -31.26 4.69
CA MET A 430 2.70 -30.63 4.61
C MET A 430 1.83 -30.92 5.83
N ALA A 431 1.95 -32.11 6.43
CA ALA A 431 1.21 -32.47 7.64
C ALA A 431 1.69 -31.68 8.85
N GLY A 432 3.01 -31.59 9.07
CA GLY A 432 3.60 -30.82 10.16
C GLY A 432 3.43 -29.30 10.03
N ALA A 433 3.24 -28.80 8.82
CA ALA A 433 2.96 -27.38 8.57
C ALA A 433 1.50 -26.99 8.84
N ARG A 434 0.54 -27.94 8.77
CA ARG A 434 -0.91 -27.68 8.79
C ARG A 434 -1.38 -26.87 9.99
N SER A 435 -1.06 -27.32 11.20
CA SER A 435 -1.52 -26.65 12.43
C SER A 435 -0.99 -25.22 12.56
N ALA A 436 0.23 -24.99 12.09
CA ALA A 436 0.86 -23.68 12.10
C ALA A 436 0.17 -22.72 11.09
N TYR A 437 -0.12 -23.17 9.88
CA TYR A 437 -0.86 -22.36 8.90
C TYR A 437 -2.31 -22.08 9.33
N ASP A 438 -3.01 -23.08 9.89
CA ASP A 438 -4.37 -22.89 10.41
C ASP A 438 -4.39 -21.85 11.54
N ARG A 439 -3.41 -21.91 12.45
CA ARG A 439 -3.30 -20.93 13.52
C ARG A 439 -2.89 -19.55 13.00
N ALA A 440 -1.97 -19.48 12.04
CA ALA A 440 -1.59 -18.24 11.40
C ALA A 440 -2.80 -17.55 10.72
N ALA A 441 -3.61 -18.29 9.99
CA ALA A 441 -4.80 -17.75 9.33
C ALA A 441 -5.83 -17.19 10.32
N GLN A 442 -6.03 -17.85 11.46
CA GLN A 442 -6.91 -17.37 12.52
C GLN A 442 -6.41 -16.06 13.15
N LEU A 443 -5.12 -16.03 13.52
CA LEU A 443 -4.49 -14.90 14.20
C LEU A 443 -4.26 -13.71 13.25
N GLY A 444 -3.96 -13.98 11.98
CA GLY A 444 -3.62 -13.00 10.95
C GLY A 444 -4.78 -12.65 10.01
N ALA A 445 -6.04 -12.83 10.42
CA ALA A 445 -7.21 -12.53 9.57
C ALA A 445 -7.32 -11.07 9.08
N GLY A 446 -6.58 -10.15 9.69
CA GLY A 446 -6.42 -8.75 9.30
C GLY A 446 -5.12 -8.45 8.56
N ASP A 447 -4.30 -9.44 8.25
CA ASP A 447 -2.99 -9.27 7.61
C ASP A 447 -2.95 -9.96 6.24
N ALA A 448 -2.81 -9.15 5.18
CA ALA A 448 -2.83 -9.65 3.81
C ALA A 448 -1.66 -10.59 3.50
N ASP A 449 -0.46 -10.33 4.02
CA ASP A 449 0.71 -11.16 3.77
C ASP A 449 0.53 -12.56 4.40
N VAL A 450 -0.02 -12.61 5.62
CA VAL A 450 -0.36 -13.87 6.29
C VAL A 450 -1.40 -14.63 5.47
N LEU A 451 -2.47 -13.94 5.07
CA LEU A 451 -3.58 -14.54 4.33
C LEU A 451 -3.14 -15.07 2.95
N VAL A 452 -2.25 -14.37 2.24
CA VAL A 452 -1.70 -14.82 0.95
C VAL A 452 -0.96 -16.15 1.09
N LEU A 453 -0.06 -16.26 2.08
CA LEU A 453 0.72 -17.49 2.27
C LEU A 453 -0.15 -18.64 2.80
N CYS A 454 -1.10 -18.34 3.68
CA CYS A 454 -2.08 -19.33 4.13
C CYS A 454 -2.97 -19.81 2.96
N ALA A 455 -3.47 -18.89 2.11
CA ALA A 455 -4.27 -19.24 0.95
C ALA A 455 -3.51 -20.14 -0.05
N PHE A 456 -2.22 -19.87 -0.25
CA PHE A 456 -1.37 -20.70 -1.08
C PHE A 456 -1.22 -22.11 -0.51
N TYR A 457 -0.95 -22.25 0.80
CA TYR A 457 -0.90 -23.54 1.46
C TYR A 457 -2.22 -24.29 1.36
N LEU A 458 -3.34 -23.63 1.71
CA LEU A 458 -4.68 -24.21 1.67
C LEU A 458 -5.07 -24.70 0.27
N ALA A 459 -4.75 -23.91 -0.77
CA ALA A 459 -5.00 -24.28 -2.16
C ALA A 459 -4.24 -25.55 -2.55
N ASN A 460 -2.96 -25.65 -2.19
CA ASN A 460 -2.12 -26.82 -2.47
C ASN A 460 -2.53 -28.06 -1.66
N ASP A 461 -3.08 -27.85 -0.45
CA ASP A 461 -3.67 -28.95 0.36
C ASP A 461 -5.09 -29.35 -0.14
N GLY A 462 -5.63 -28.68 -1.17
CA GLY A 462 -6.96 -28.95 -1.76
C GLY A 462 -8.13 -28.43 -0.92
N ARG A 463 -7.90 -27.48 -0.02
CA ARG A 463 -8.92 -26.81 0.82
C ARG A 463 -9.47 -25.57 0.11
N ASP A 464 -10.12 -25.76 -1.04
CA ASP A 464 -10.50 -24.72 -1.99
C ASP A 464 -11.32 -23.57 -1.41
N SER A 465 -12.34 -23.88 -0.62
CA SER A 465 -13.24 -22.86 -0.06
C SER A 465 -12.52 -21.94 0.93
N GLU A 466 -11.64 -22.50 1.74
CA GLU A 466 -10.85 -21.76 2.72
C GLU A 466 -9.75 -20.95 2.03
N ALA A 467 -9.08 -21.54 1.04
CA ALA A 467 -8.09 -20.83 0.22
C ALA A 467 -8.72 -19.62 -0.49
N LYS A 468 -9.92 -19.81 -1.07
CA LYS A 468 -10.66 -18.74 -1.73
C LYS A 468 -11.05 -17.63 -0.75
N ALA A 469 -11.58 -17.96 0.42
CA ALA A 469 -11.96 -16.97 1.43
C ALA A 469 -10.74 -16.17 1.91
N ALA A 470 -9.61 -16.83 2.16
CA ALA A 470 -8.37 -16.18 2.59
C ALA A 470 -7.82 -15.22 1.52
N ILE A 471 -7.75 -15.66 0.25
CA ILE A 471 -7.19 -14.82 -0.81
C ILE A 471 -8.11 -13.66 -1.22
N GLU A 472 -9.43 -13.84 -1.17
CA GLU A 472 -10.38 -12.75 -1.40
C GLU A 472 -10.29 -11.71 -0.27
N ARG A 473 -10.10 -12.16 0.97
CA ARG A 473 -9.85 -11.25 2.09
C ARG A 473 -8.53 -10.51 1.92
N ALA A 474 -7.45 -11.18 1.51
CA ALA A 474 -6.17 -10.53 1.22
C ALA A 474 -6.30 -9.47 0.11
N ALA A 475 -7.06 -9.76 -0.97
CA ALA A 475 -7.29 -8.81 -2.05
C ALA A 475 -8.11 -7.58 -1.64
N LEU A 476 -8.96 -7.69 -0.61
CA LEU A 476 -9.65 -6.55 0.00
C LEU A 476 -8.71 -5.69 0.85
N LEU A 477 -7.73 -6.31 1.52
CA LEU A 477 -6.78 -5.61 2.39
C LEU A 477 -5.61 -4.99 1.61
N ASP A 478 -5.28 -5.56 0.44
CA ASP A 478 -4.11 -5.15 -0.37
C ASP A 478 -4.45 -5.08 -1.87
N PRO A 479 -5.38 -4.20 -2.26
CA PRO A 479 -6.01 -4.20 -3.58
C PRO A 479 -5.09 -3.77 -4.73
N VAL A 480 -4.01 -3.02 -4.45
CA VAL A 480 -3.06 -2.53 -5.46
C VAL A 480 -1.74 -3.30 -5.48
N ASN A 481 -1.66 -4.43 -4.78
CA ASN A 481 -0.49 -5.30 -4.77
C ASN A 481 -0.60 -6.40 -5.84
N ALA A 482 0.24 -6.31 -6.87
CA ALA A 482 0.29 -7.30 -7.95
C ALA A 482 0.57 -8.74 -7.43
N ARG A 483 1.33 -8.90 -6.34
CA ARG A 483 1.64 -10.22 -5.75
C ARG A 483 0.39 -10.91 -5.19
N VAL A 484 -0.54 -10.15 -4.60
CA VAL A 484 -1.83 -10.68 -4.11
C VAL A 484 -2.65 -11.22 -5.28
N TRP A 485 -2.73 -10.47 -6.38
CA TRP A 485 -3.47 -10.92 -7.58
C TRP A 485 -2.80 -12.10 -8.26
N ARG A 486 -1.46 -12.19 -8.25
CA ARG A 486 -0.73 -13.38 -8.69
C ARG A 486 -1.09 -14.60 -7.84
N ALA A 487 -1.09 -14.44 -6.51
CA ALA A 487 -1.48 -15.52 -5.58
C ALA A 487 -2.95 -15.93 -5.78
N ALA A 488 -3.85 -14.96 -6.00
CA ALA A 488 -5.26 -15.25 -6.29
C ALA A 488 -5.41 -16.10 -7.55
N GLY A 489 -4.64 -15.81 -8.60
CA GLY A 489 -4.60 -16.66 -9.80
C GLY A 489 -4.11 -18.07 -9.49
N LYS A 490 -3.09 -18.24 -8.63
CA LYS A 490 -2.61 -19.58 -8.22
C LYS A 490 -3.67 -20.38 -7.44
N VAL A 491 -4.44 -19.71 -6.56
CA VAL A 491 -5.57 -20.33 -5.85
C VAL A 491 -6.66 -20.79 -6.82
N ASP A 492 -7.05 -19.93 -7.76
CA ASP A 492 -8.04 -20.31 -8.78
C ASP A 492 -7.54 -21.41 -9.70
N TYR A 493 -6.26 -21.42 -10.07
CA TYR A 493 -5.63 -22.46 -10.88
C TYR A 493 -5.62 -23.83 -10.19
N ALA A 494 -5.24 -23.88 -8.91
CA ALA A 494 -5.25 -25.12 -8.12
C ALA A 494 -6.66 -25.73 -8.05
N ALA A 495 -7.67 -24.87 -7.95
CA ALA A 495 -9.08 -25.24 -7.98
C ALA A 495 -9.66 -25.46 -9.39
N ARG A 496 -8.82 -25.44 -10.43
CA ARG A 496 -9.17 -25.64 -11.85
C ARG A 496 -10.12 -24.58 -12.44
N ARG A 497 -10.21 -23.41 -11.80
CA ARG A 497 -10.95 -22.24 -12.32
C ARG A 497 -10.02 -21.43 -13.24
N TYR A 498 -9.69 -21.98 -14.40
CA TYR A 498 -8.64 -21.44 -15.30
C TYR A 498 -8.99 -20.08 -15.88
N ALA A 499 -10.26 -19.82 -16.19
CA ALA A 499 -10.69 -18.51 -16.72
C ALA A 499 -10.52 -17.41 -15.70
N GLU A 500 -10.91 -17.66 -14.44
CA GLU A 500 -10.71 -16.75 -13.31
C GLU A 500 -9.23 -16.54 -13.04
N ALA A 501 -8.43 -17.60 -13.03
CA ALA A 501 -6.98 -17.53 -12.84
C ALA A 501 -6.32 -16.60 -13.88
N ILE A 502 -6.65 -16.75 -15.16
CA ILE A 502 -6.15 -15.90 -16.25
C ILE A 502 -6.52 -14.42 -15.96
N GLY A 503 -7.78 -14.14 -15.59
CA GLY A 503 -8.22 -12.79 -15.26
C GLY A 503 -7.46 -12.17 -14.08
N ARG A 504 -7.19 -12.97 -13.02
CA ARG A 504 -6.38 -12.52 -11.87
C ARG A 504 -4.94 -12.18 -12.29
N TRP A 505 -4.29 -13.02 -13.09
CA TRP A 505 -2.93 -12.79 -13.56
C TRP A 505 -2.83 -11.63 -14.55
N GLN A 506 -3.82 -11.43 -15.42
CA GLN A 506 -3.90 -10.25 -16.29
C GLN A 506 -3.97 -8.97 -15.46
N ARG A 507 -4.78 -8.95 -14.40
CA ARG A 507 -4.82 -7.82 -13.46
C ARG A 507 -3.48 -7.60 -12.78
N ALA A 508 -2.81 -8.66 -12.33
CA ALA A 508 -1.47 -8.57 -11.73
C ALA A 508 -0.45 -7.97 -12.71
N LEU A 509 -0.46 -8.41 -13.97
CA LEU A 509 0.43 -7.91 -15.03
C LEU A 509 0.12 -6.49 -15.46
N THR A 510 -1.14 -6.03 -15.34
CA THR A 510 -1.49 -4.61 -15.55
C THR A 510 -0.85 -3.72 -14.48
N MET A 511 -0.75 -4.20 -13.23
CA MET A 511 -0.10 -3.47 -12.13
C MET A 511 1.43 -3.54 -12.20
N ASN A 512 1.97 -4.72 -12.55
CA ASN A 512 3.40 -4.95 -12.73
C ASN A 512 3.66 -5.84 -13.95
N PRO A 513 3.96 -5.26 -15.12
CA PRO A 513 4.23 -6.03 -16.35
C PRO A 513 5.43 -6.97 -16.27
N LYS A 514 6.34 -6.74 -15.31
CA LYS A 514 7.55 -7.56 -15.09
C LYS A 514 7.40 -8.53 -13.91
N LEU A 515 6.18 -8.74 -13.41
CA LEU A 515 5.93 -9.62 -12.27
C LEU A 515 6.37 -11.05 -12.60
N PRO A 516 7.34 -11.62 -11.87
CA PRO A 516 7.85 -12.96 -12.14
C PRO A 516 6.75 -14.02 -12.09
N GLU A 517 6.86 -15.07 -12.89
CA GLU A 517 5.97 -16.23 -12.98
C GLU A 517 4.57 -15.94 -13.55
N ALA A 518 4.13 -14.69 -13.60
CA ALA A 518 2.75 -14.36 -13.98
C ALA A 518 2.45 -14.67 -15.46
N ASN A 519 3.42 -14.47 -16.35
CA ASN A 519 3.29 -14.83 -17.75
C ASN A 519 3.31 -16.35 -17.95
N ALA A 520 4.19 -17.09 -17.25
CA ALA A 520 4.25 -18.55 -17.35
C ALA A 520 2.97 -19.20 -16.84
N THR A 521 2.49 -18.80 -15.64
CA THR A 521 1.27 -19.35 -15.07
C THR A 521 0.03 -19.03 -15.92
N THR A 522 -0.02 -17.83 -16.54
CA THR A 522 -1.04 -17.49 -17.54
C THR A 522 -0.96 -18.45 -18.74
N GLY A 523 0.24 -18.70 -19.26
CA GLY A 523 0.46 -19.65 -20.35
C GLY A 523 0.00 -21.06 -19.99
N TYR A 524 0.28 -21.51 -18.78
CA TYR A 524 -0.17 -22.82 -18.29
C TYR A 524 -1.70 -22.94 -18.26
N ALA A 525 -2.41 -21.96 -17.75
CA ALA A 525 -3.87 -21.96 -17.75
C ALA A 525 -4.45 -21.89 -19.19
N LEU A 526 -3.83 -21.09 -20.07
CA LEU A 526 -4.21 -21.03 -21.47
C LEU A 526 -4.04 -22.39 -22.18
N MET A 527 -2.97 -23.14 -21.89
CA MET A 527 -2.80 -24.50 -22.40
C MET A 527 -3.92 -25.43 -21.97
N LEU A 528 -4.31 -25.37 -20.69
CA LEU A 528 -5.37 -26.22 -20.13
C LEU A 528 -6.77 -25.87 -20.66
N THR A 529 -6.91 -24.68 -21.26
CA THR A 529 -8.14 -24.27 -21.97
C THR A 529 -8.05 -24.42 -23.49
N GLY A 530 -7.00 -25.07 -24.03
CA GLY A 530 -6.81 -25.31 -25.45
C GLY A 530 -6.34 -24.11 -26.28
N ARG A 531 -6.00 -22.99 -25.64
CA ARG A 531 -5.55 -21.73 -26.27
C ARG A 531 -4.03 -21.73 -26.49
N TYR A 532 -3.53 -22.70 -27.27
CA TYR A 532 -2.09 -22.99 -27.36
C TYR A 532 -1.27 -21.87 -27.98
N ALA A 533 -1.75 -21.18 -29.00
CA ALA A 533 -1.02 -20.05 -29.60
C ALA A 533 -0.84 -18.88 -28.63
N GLU A 534 -1.87 -18.58 -27.86
CA GLU A 534 -1.82 -17.53 -26.84
C GLU A 534 -0.95 -17.95 -25.65
N ALA A 535 -0.99 -19.23 -25.27
CA ALA A 535 -0.13 -19.80 -24.25
C ALA A 535 1.35 -19.63 -24.61
N ARG A 536 1.72 -19.98 -25.87
CA ARG A 536 3.07 -19.80 -26.39
C ARG A 536 3.52 -18.33 -26.31
N ALA A 537 2.64 -17.41 -26.74
CA ALA A 537 2.95 -15.98 -26.70
C ALA A 537 3.14 -15.47 -25.26
N ALA A 538 2.38 -15.97 -24.29
CA ALA A 538 2.57 -15.63 -22.87
C ALA A 538 3.89 -16.19 -22.35
N LEU A 539 4.21 -17.44 -22.61
CA LEU A 539 5.45 -18.10 -22.17
C LEU A 539 6.70 -17.41 -22.72
N LEU A 540 6.68 -16.92 -23.95
CA LEU A 540 7.80 -16.18 -24.54
C LEU A 540 8.10 -14.84 -23.83
N ARG A 541 7.12 -14.28 -23.13
CA ARG A 541 7.29 -13.06 -22.32
C ARG A 541 7.79 -13.34 -20.90
N GLU A 542 7.82 -14.61 -20.47
CA GLU A 542 8.25 -14.97 -19.11
C GLU A 542 9.76 -14.81 -18.93
N SER A 543 10.15 -14.15 -17.85
CA SER A 543 11.55 -13.95 -17.49
C SER A 543 12.18 -15.16 -16.78
N ASN A 544 11.37 -15.92 -16.02
CA ASN A 544 11.83 -17.14 -15.37
C ASN A 544 12.07 -18.23 -16.42
N LEU A 545 13.36 -18.51 -16.67
CA LEU A 545 13.80 -19.42 -17.71
C LEU A 545 13.26 -20.85 -17.51
N MET A 546 13.27 -21.34 -16.27
CA MET A 546 12.81 -22.70 -15.93
C MET A 546 11.33 -22.88 -16.27
N LEU A 547 10.46 -21.98 -15.83
CA LEU A 547 9.02 -22.05 -16.09
C LEU A 547 8.71 -21.80 -17.57
N ARG A 548 9.45 -20.91 -18.22
CA ARG A 548 9.32 -20.66 -19.67
C ARG A 548 9.63 -21.90 -20.48
N LEU A 549 10.77 -22.54 -20.24
CA LEU A 549 11.21 -23.72 -20.98
C LEU A 549 10.28 -24.93 -20.73
N ALA A 550 9.86 -25.13 -19.48
CA ALA A 550 8.91 -26.19 -19.14
C ALA A 550 7.57 -26.02 -19.90
N GLY A 551 7.05 -24.79 -19.90
CA GLY A 551 5.82 -24.49 -20.64
C GLY A 551 5.98 -24.62 -22.14
N LEU A 552 7.12 -24.14 -22.71
CA LEU A 552 7.40 -24.28 -24.15
C LEU A 552 7.54 -25.75 -24.56
N ALA A 553 8.19 -26.61 -23.77
CA ALA A 553 8.30 -28.03 -24.05
C ALA A 553 6.92 -28.71 -24.18
N ILE A 554 5.93 -28.25 -23.42
CA ILE A 554 4.56 -28.79 -23.49
C ILE A 554 3.77 -28.17 -24.64
N VAL A 555 3.80 -26.84 -24.79
CA VAL A 555 2.95 -26.13 -25.74
C VAL A 555 3.36 -26.35 -27.20
N GLU A 556 4.68 -26.41 -27.49
CA GLU A 556 5.18 -26.65 -28.86
C GLU A 556 4.73 -28.04 -29.35
N ARG A 557 4.75 -29.05 -28.48
CA ARG A 557 4.20 -30.39 -28.83
C ARG A 557 2.70 -30.34 -29.12
N ARG A 558 1.94 -29.52 -28.35
CA ARG A 558 0.49 -29.33 -28.60
C ARG A 558 0.21 -28.60 -29.90
N LEU A 559 1.17 -27.80 -30.38
CA LEU A 559 1.14 -27.10 -31.66
C LEU A 559 1.67 -27.96 -32.84
N GLY A 560 2.20 -29.15 -32.57
CA GLY A 560 2.78 -30.05 -33.57
C GLY A 560 4.26 -29.81 -33.86
N ASP A 561 4.94 -28.93 -33.11
CA ASP A 561 6.38 -28.73 -33.22
C ASP A 561 7.15 -29.62 -32.23
N ASP A 562 7.31 -30.89 -32.60
CA ASP A 562 8.09 -31.83 -31.79
C ASP A 562 9.58 -31.48 -31.67
N ALA A 563 10.14 -30.76 -32.64
CA ALA A 563 11.54 -30.35 -32.60
C ALA A 563 11.74 -29.22 -31.60
N GLY A 564 10.90 -28.18 -31.63
CA GLY A 564 10.88 -27.09 -30.66
C GLY A 564 10.62 -27.60 -29.23
N SER A 565 9.69 -28.54 -29.10
CA SER A 565 9.34 -29.17 -27.83
C SER A 565 10.55 -29.88 -27.18
N ARG A 566 11.28 -30.73 -27.94
CA ARG A 566 12.50 -31.41 -27.49
C ARG A 566 13.60 -30.41 -27.16
N LYS A 567 13.83 -29.42 -28.02
CA LYS A 567 14.83 -28.36 -27.80
C LYS A 567 14.61 -27.66 -26.46
N ALA A 568 13.37 -27.23 -26.16
CA ALA A 568 13.05 -26.55 -24.91
C ALA A 568 13.30 -27.45 -23.68
N ARG A 569 12.96 -28.75 -23.77
CA ARG A 569 13.24 -29.72 -22.70
C ARG A 569 14.72 -29.94 -22.46
N ASP A 570 15.50 -30.11 -23.55
CA ASP A 570 16.94 -30.36 -23.48
C ASP A 570 17.66 -29.14 -22.89
N GLU A 571 17.26 -27.93 -23.29
CA GLU A 571 17.76 -26.68 -22.73
C GLU A 571 17.44 -26.56 -21.24
N LEU A 572 16.23 -26.94 -20.81
CA LEU A 572 15.85 -26.99 -19.39
C LEU A 572 16.75 -27.96 -18.60
N SER A 573 16.98 -29.15 -19.15
CA SER A 573 17.85 -30.17 -18.52
C SER A 573 19.29 -29.68 -18.40
N LEU A 574 19.81 -28.98 -19.41
CA LEU A 574 21.17 -28.45 -19.44
C LEU A 574 21.35 -27.28 -18.45
N THR A 575 20.37 -26.41 -18.36
CA THR A 575 20.48 -25.16 -17.57
C THR A 575 20.12 -25.31 -16.10
N ALA A 576 19.16 -26.18 -15.76
CA ALA A 576 18.64 -26.35 -14.42
C ALA A 576 18.92 -27.73 -13.80
N GLY A 577 19.27 -28.73 -14.60
CA GLY A 577 19.63 -30.07 -14.11
C GLY A 577 18.58 -30.67 -13.17
N ALA A 578 19.03 -31.18 -12.01
CA ALA A 578 18.17 -31.79 -11.00
C ALA A 578 17.21 -30.79 -10.33
N SER A 579 17.51 -29.50 -10.35
CA SER A 579 16.63 -28.46 -9.78
C SER A 579 15.31 -28.29 -10.56
N ALA A 580 15.23 -28.79 -11.80
CA ALA A 580 14.03 -28.78 -12.62
C ALA A 580 13.32 -30.15 -12.64
N SER A 581 13.61 -31.04 -11.71
CA SER A 581 13.04 -32.42 -11.71
C SER A 581 11.52 -32.41 -11.69
N TYR A 582 10.91 -31.48 -10.95
CA TYR A 582 9.45 -31.32 -10.94
C TYR A 582 8.90 -30.89 -12.31
N GLN A 583 9.54 -29.94 -13.00
CA GLN A 583 9.16 -29.49 -14.34
C GLN A 583 9.39 -30.58 -15.39
N GLN A 584 10.44 -31.38 -15.26
CA GLN A 584 10.67 -32.56 -16.10
C GLN A 584 9.55 -33.57 -15.94
N ALA A 585 9.07 -33.77 -14.70
CA ALA A 585 7.92 -34.65 -14.44
C ALA A 585 6.64 -34.13 -15.12
N GLN A 586 6.38 -32.82 -15.09
CA GLN A 586 5.25 -32.21 -15.79
C GLN A 586 5.34 -32.46 -17.31
N ILE A 587 6.51 -32.22 -17.90
CA ILE A 587 6.76 -32.45 -19.34
C ILE A 587 6.52 -33.92 -19.70
N ALA A 588 7.14 -34.84 -18.96
CA ALA A 588 7.02 -36.27 -19.21
C ALA A 588 5.57 -36.75 -19.08
N ALA A 589 4.85 -36.30 -18.05
CA ALA A 589 3.44 -36.61 -17.86
C ALA A 589 2.58 -36.16 -19.06
N GLN A 590 2.79 -34.93 -19.56
CA GLN A 590 2.08 -34.37 -20.70
C GLN A 590 2.50 -34.98 -22.03
N TRP A 591 3.67 -35.64 -22.09
CA TRP A 591 4.11 -36.42 -23.23
C TRP A 591 3.62 -37.86 -23.19
N GLY A 592 2.97 -38.32 -22.11
CA GLY A 592 2.50 -39.68 -21.90
C GLY A 592 3.57 -40.65 -21.41
N ALA A 593 4.75 -40.14 -21.01
CA ALA A 593 5.87 -40.93 -20.51
C ALA A 593 5.74 -41.14 -18.96
N VAL A 594 4.78 -41.99 -18.56
CA VAL A 594 4.34 -42.17 -17.16
C VAL A 594 5.49 -42.53 -16.24
N ASP A 595 6.30 -43.54 -16.60
CA ASP A 595 7.42 -43.97 -15.72
C ASP A 595 8.51 -42.90 -15.60
N GLU A 596 8.78 -42.18 -16.70
CA GLU A 596 9.74 -41.07 -16.66
C GLU A 596 9.25 -39.94 -15.74
N ALA A 597 7.95 -39.61 -15.81
CA ALA A 597 7.36 -38.61 -14.92
C ALA A 597 7.45 -38.99 -13.44
N LEU A 598 7.15 -40.25 -13.12
CA LEU A 598 7.25 -40.76 -11.74
C LEU A 598 8.70 -40.80 -11.23
N ASN A 599 9.65 -41.21 -12.07
CA ASN A 599 11.08 -41.17 -11.73
C ASN A 599 11.56 -39.75 -11.46
N ALA A 600 11.12 -38.78 -12.27
CA ALA A 600 11.44 -37.37 -12.08
C ALA A 600 10.84 -36.81 -10.80
N LEU A 601 9.60 -37.20 -10.41
CA LEU A 601 9.01 -36.83 -9.12
C LEU A 601 9.75 -37.41 -7.93
N GLU A 602 10.22 -38.66 -8.01
CA GLU A 602 11.04 -39.27 -6.96
C GLU A 602 12.40 -38.59 -6.82
N LEU A 603 13.01 -38.20 -7.96
CA LEU A 603 14.22 -37.40 -7.96
C LEU A 603 13.96 -36.02 -7.35
N ALA A 604 12.88 -35.33 -7.73
CA ALA A 604 12.47 -34.06 -7.15
C ALA A 604 12.38 -34.13 -5.62
N LYS A 605 11.81 -35.22 -5.09
CA LYS A 605 11.76 -35.45 -3.64
C LYS A 605 13.16 -35.65 -3.04
N SER A 606 14.02 -36.38 -3.70
CA SER A 606 15.37 -36.66 -3.17
C SER A 606 16.25 -35.42 -3.05
N VAL A 607 16.05 -34.45 -3.97
CA VAL A 607 16.76 -33.17 -4.00
C VAL A 607 16.05 -32.05 -3.24
N GLY A 608 14.84 -32.30 -2.71
CA GLY A 608 14.08 -31.29 -1.97
C GLY A 608 13.43 -30.22 -2.87
N ASP A 609 13.06 -30.58 -4.12
CA ASP A 609 12.44 -29.64 -5.06
C ASP A 609 11.09 -29.13 -4.53
N SER A 610 11.00 -27.83 -4.29
CA SER A 610 9.81 -27.17 -3.77
C SER A 610 8.59 -27.22 -4.71
N GLY A 611 8.77 -27.57 -5.99
CA GLY A 611 7.68 -27.86 -6.92
C GLY A 611 6.71 -28.92 -6.40
N LEU A 612 7.21 -29.84 -5.56
CA LEU A 612 6.39 -30.86 -4.93
C LEU A 612 5.29 -30.33 -4.00
N LEU A 613 5.32 -29.05 -3.61
CA LEU A 613 4.22 -28.41 -2.89
C LEU A 613 2.94 -28.32 -3.72
N TYR A 614 3.04 -28.35 -5.06
CA TYR A 614 1.90 -28.35 -5.98
C TYR A 614 1.39 -29.78 -6.32
N LEU A 615 2.09 -30.82 -5.88
CA LEU A 615 1.87 -32.20 -6.31
C LEU A 615 0.39 -32.62 -6.26
N LYS A 616 -0.32 -32.29 -5.20
CA LYS A 616 -1.73 -32.70 -5.02
C LYS A 616 -2.68 -32.05 -6.02
N THR A 617 -2.42 -30.83 -6.47
CA THR A 617 -3.37 -30.02 -7.23
C THR A 617 -2.95 -29.71 -8.66
N ASP A 618 -1.70 -30.01 -9.04
CA ASP A 618 -1.16 -29.71 -10.36
C ASP A 618 -1.87 -30.48 -11.48
N PRO A 619 -2.56 -29.79 -12.41
CA PRO A 619 -3.28 -30.43 -13.52
C PRO A 619 -2.36 -31.06 -14.56
N PHE A 620 -1.09 -30.61 -14.69
CA PHE A 620 -0.16 -31.24 -15.64
C PHE A 620 0.26 -32.64 -15.23
N LEU A 621 0.10 -33.00 -13.95
CA LEU A 621 0.39 -34.32 -13.42
C LEU A 621 -0.84 -35.27 -13.41
N ASP A 622 -2.00 -34.82 -13.91
CA ASP A 622 -3.21 -35.67 -13.99
C ASP A 622 -2.98 -37.00 -14.70
N PRO A 623 -2.16 -37.09 -15.79
CA PRO A 623 -1.92 -38.37 -16.46
C PRO A 623 -1.27 -39.44 -15.57
N VAL A 624 -0.54 -39.04 -14.51
CA VAL A 624 0.16 -39.99 -13.63
C VAL A 624 -0.52 -40.13 -12.25
N ARG A 625 -1.58 -39.39 -11.98
CA ARG A 625 -2.27 -39.30 -10.68
C ARG A 625 -2.81 -40.64 -10.17
N GLN A 626 -3.20 -41.54 -11.06
CA GLN A 626 -3.76 -42.85 -10.71
C GLN A 626 -2.67 -43.89 -10.34
N SER A 627 -1.39 -43.56 -10.51
CA SER A 627 -0.30 -44.48 -10.18
C SER A 627 -0.17 -44.70 -8.67
N PRO A 628 -0.01 -45.97 -8.18
CA PRO A 628 0.28 -46.21 -6.79
C PRO A 628 1.56 -45.49 -6.28
N ARG A 629 2.58 -45.34 -7.14
CA ARG A 629 3.82 -44.58 -6.83
C ARG A 629 3.51 -43.12 -6.54
N TYR A 630 2.61 -42.50 -7.33
CA TYR A 630 2.15 -41.13 -7.09
C TYR A 630 1.43 -41.00 -5.74
N GLY A 631 0.51 -41.91 -5.44
CA GLY A 631 -0.18 -41.95 -4.15
C GLY A 631 0.76 -42.15 -2.95
N ALA A 632 1.81 -42.98 -3.09
CA ALA A 632 2.83 -43.14 -2.08
C ALA A 632 3.64 -41.85 -1.85
N LEU A 633 3.95 -41.12 -2.92
CA LEU A 633 4.66 -39.84 -2.86
C LEU A 633 3.83 -38.78 -2.12
N LEU A 634 2.54 -38.65 -2.44
CA LEU A 634 1.61 -37.74 -1.75
C LEU A 634 1.60 -38.01 -0.25
N LYS A 635 1.46 -39.27 0.17
CA LYS A 635 1.48 -39.65 1.59
C LYS A 635 2.78 -39.31 2.28
N THR A 636 3.92 -39.51 1.58
CA THR A 636 5.25 -39.24 2.17
C THR A 636 5.48 -37.73 2.41
N ILE A 637 4.90 -36.85 1.56
CA ILE A 637 4.95 -35.38 1.71
C ILE A 637 3.92 -34.92 2.75
N GLY A 638 2.99 -35.78 3.16
CA GLY A 638 1.99 -35.48 4.19
C GLY A 638 0.73 -34.78 3.65
N PHE A 639 0.44 -34.93 2.37
CA PHE A 639 -0.87 -34.56 1.83
C PHE A 639 -1.94 -35.56 2.31
N SER A 640 -3.08 -35.04 2.72
CA SER A 640 -4.25 -35.81 3.17
C SER A 640 -5.15 -36.21 2.03
#